data_162490d1e35e1469d2a25899bfe032c1
#
_entry.id   162490d1e35e1469d2a25899bfe032c1
#
_cell.length_a   1.000
_cell.length_b   1.000
_cell.length_c   1.000
_cell.angle_alpha   90.00
_cell.angle_beta   90.00
_cell.angle_gamma   90.00
#
_symmetry.space_group_name_H-M   'P 1'
#
loop_
_entity.id
_entity.type
_entity.pdbx_description
1 polymer ?
#
loop_
_entity_poly.entity_id
_entity_poly.type
_entity_poly.pdbx_seq_one_letter_code
_entity_poly.pdbx_strand_id
1 'polypeptide(L)'
;QDILVRRARMEGKNACWVPGTDHASIATEAKVVNKLATQGIKKTDLTRDEFLKHAWEWTDEHGGIILKQLRKLGASCDWDRTAFTMDEKRSESVIKVFVDLYNKGLIYRGVRMVNWDPKALTALSDEEVIYKEEHGKLYYLRYKVEGDAEGRYAVVATTRPETIMGDTAMCINPNDPKNAWLKGKKVIVPLVNRVIPVIEDDYVDIEFGTGCLKVTPAHDVNDYMLGEKYNLPSIDIFNDNGTLSEAAGMYIGMDRFDVRKQIEKDLEAAGLLEKTEAYTNKVGYSERTNVVIEPKLSMQWFLKMQHFADMALPPVMNDELKFYPAKYKNTYRHWMENIKDWCISRQLWWGHRIPAYFLPEGGYVVAETAEKALEMAKEKTGNASLTMADLRQDEDVLDTWFSSWLWPISLFNGINDPDNQEINYYYPTSDLVTGPDIIFFWVARMIMAGYEYRGKMPFKNVYFTGIVRDKLGRKMSKSLGNSPDPLQLIEQYGADGVRMGLMMAAPAGNDIPFDDALCEQGRNFNNKIWNAFRLIKGWTVDSTIEQPEAAATAVKWFKMQLDKTIAEMDDLFGKYRLSEAMMAVYKLFWDEFSSWYLEMVKPGYQQPVDKSTYLSTLGFFDALLRLLHPFMPFITEELWQALEPRKEGESLMVALIPEVAPVDNLYLEDFEIAKEIVGGVRTIRLQKNIPNKEALELQVLGEHNDHFNAVIAKMCNLSSIIRTEEKTAGSASFLVRTTEYAVPLGNMINVEEELAKLQDELKYQQGFLASVMKKLSNESFVSKAPAKVIEMERKKQADAESKIKSIEESIAALKK
;
A
#
# COMPACT_ATOMS: atom_id res chain seq x y z
N GLN A 1 -9.09 -1.77 5.45
CA GLN A 1 -9.93 -0.93 6.31
C GLN A 1 -11.19 -1.67 6.76
N ASP A 2 -12.01 -2.12 5.83
CA ASP A 2 -13.27 -2.81 6.12
C ASP A 2 -13.09 -4.04 7.01
N ILE A 3 -12.04 -4.82 6.79
CA ILE A 3 -11.71 -6.00 7.60
C ILE A 3 -11.54 -5.63 9.07
N LEU A 4 -10.78 -4.58 9.36
CA LEU A 4 -10.55 -4.11 10.73
C LEU A 4 -11.84 -3.58 11.38
N VAL A 5 -12.65 -2.85 10.63
CA VAL A 5 -13.92 -2.29 11.12
C VAL A 5 -14.92 -3.40 11.42
N ARG A 6 -15.07 -4.39 10.52
CA ARG A 6 -15.95 -5.55 10.75
C ARG A 6 -15.48 -6.39 11.93
N ARG A 7 -14.19 -6.64 12.05
CA ARG A 7 -13.62 -7.35 13.20
C ARG A 7 -13.89 -6.62 14.51
N ALA A 8 -13.71 -5.29 14.52
CA ALA A 8 -14.00 -4.48 15.71
C ALA A 8 -15.46 -4.58 16.16
N ARG A 9 -16.42 -4.53 15.24
CA ARG A 9 -17.85 -4.74 15.57
C ARG A 9 -18.10 -6.12 16.15
N MET A 10 -17.47 -7.14 15.61
CA MET A 10 -17.60 -8.52 16.08
C MET A 10 -16.88 -8.78 17.41
N GLU A 11 -16.05 -7.87 17.85
CA GLU A 11 -15.47 -7.81 19.20
C GLU A 11 -16.34 -7.02 20.18
N GLY A 12 -17.53 -6.57 19.76
CA GLY A 12 -18.47 -5.81 20.59
C GLY A 12 -18.21 -4.31 20.66
N LYS A 13 -17.34 -3.77 19.83
CA LYS A 13 -17.02 -2.35 19.78
C LYS A 13 -18.01 -1.57 18.93
N ASN A 14 -18.26 -0.31 19.30
CA ASN A 14 -19.02 0.64 18.49
C ASN A 14 -18.08 1.28 17.46
N ALA A 15 -17.88 0.59 16.35
CA ALA A 15 -16.97 1.04 15.30
C ALA A 15 -17.65 2.05 14.37
N CYS A 16 -17.00 3.20 14.16
CA CYS A 16 -17.42 4.24 13.23
C CYS A 16 -16.42 4.35 12.10
N TRP A 17 -16.89 4.27 10.88
CA TRP A 17 -16.08 4.46 9.68
C TRP A 17 -16.80 5.39 8.72
N VAL A 18 -16.37 6.65 8.67
CA VAL A 18 -17.00 7.69 7.88
C VAL A 18 -16.44 7.70 6.47
N PRO A 19 -17.28 7.52 5.43
CA PRO A 19 -16.84 7.65 4.05
C PRO A 19 -16.77 9.12 3.64
N GLY A 20 -15.88 9.43 2.71
CA GLY A 20 -15.80 10.77 2.18
C GLY A 20 -14.86 10.86 1.00
N THR A 21 -14.84 12.04 0.40
CA THR A 21 -14.00 12.36 -0.75
C THR A 21 -13.33 13.71 -0.55
N ASP A 22 -12.13 13.86 -1.11
CA ASP A 22 -11.49 15.14 -1.22
C ASP A 22 -11.78 15.80 -2.57
N HIS A 23 -11.59 17.12 -2.63
CA HIS A 23 -11.87 17.90 -3.83
C HIS A 23 -10.72 17.90 -4.85
N ALA A 24 -9.54 17.39 -4.47
CA ALA A 24 -8.37 17.21 -5.35
C ALA A 24 -8.12 18.44 -6.25
N SER A 25 -7.83 19.59 -5.65
CA SER A 25 -7.89 20.90 -6.30
C SER A 25 -7.19 20.97 -7.69
N ILE A 26 -5.91 20.63 -7.76
CA ILE A 26 -5.14 20.67 -9.02
C ILE A 26 -5.68 19.65 -10.05
N ALA A 27 -5.88 18.41 -9.59
CA ALA A 27 -6.28 17.34 -10.49
C ALA A 27 -7.68 17.52 -11.06
N THR A 28 -8.63 17.97 -10.24
CA THR A 28 -10.01 18.25 -10.68
C THR A 28 -10.06 19.45 -11.60
N GLU A 29 -9.38 20.54 -11.25
CA GLU A 29 -9.34 21.73 -12.12
C GLU A 29 -8.73 21.40 -13.48
N ALA A 30 -7.65 20.62 -13.54
CA ALA A 30 -7.07 20.17 -14.80
C ALA A 30 -8.06 19.35 -15.64
N LYS A 31 -8.86 18.49 -15.03
CA LYS A 31 -9.90 17.73 -15.73
C LYS A 31 -11.03 18.60 -16.28
N VAL A 32 -11.46 19.59 -15.51
CA VAL A 32 -12.48 20.56 -15.94
C VAL A 32 -11.97 21.42 -17.08
N VAL A 33 -10.75 21.94 -16.97
CA VAL A 33 -10.08 22.70 -18.05
C VAL A 33 -10.01 21.90 -19.35
N ASN A 34 -9.61 20.63 -19.26
CA ASN A 34 -9.55 19.74 -20.43
C ASN A 34 -10.93 19.47 -21.04
N LYS A 35 -11.95 19.24 -20.21
CA LYS A 35 -13.34 19.06 -20.67
C LYS A 35 -13.84 20.29 -21.41
N LEU A 36 -13.61 21.47 -20.86
CA LEU A 36 -13.99 22.75 -21.49
C LEU A 36 -13.23 22.98 -22.81
N ALA A 37 -11.95 22.62 -22.86
CA ALA A 37 -11.15 22.73 -24.09
C ALA A 37 -11.74 21.89 -25.24
N THR A 38 -12.29 20.71 -24.95
CA THR A 38 -12.98 19.89 -25.98
C THR A 38 -14.25 20.56 -26.52
N GLN A 39 -14.81 21.51 -25.79
CA GLN A 39 -15.96 22.31 -26.16
C GLN A 39 -15.58 23.68 -26.76
N GLY A 40 -14.28 23.92 -26.96
CA GLY A 40 -13.75 25.17 -27.46
C GLY A 40 -13.75 26.32 -26.45
N ILE A 41 -13.93 26.04 -25.19
CA ILE A 41 -13.97 27.05 -24.11
C ILE A 41 -12.62 27.02 -23.38
N LYS A 42 -11.99 28.19 -23.25
CA LYS A 42 -10.77 28.38 -22.43
C LYS A 42 -11.15 28.89 -21.04
N LYS A 43 -10.41 28.52 -20.01
CA LYS A 43 -10.59 29.05 -18.64
C LYS A 43 -10.56 30.58 -18.61
N THR A 44 -9.70 31.19 -19.42
CA THR A 44 -9.57 32.67 -19.54
C THR A 44 -10.81 33.35 -20.10
N ASP A 45 -11.70 32.61 -20.76
CA ASP A 45 -12.96 33.15 -21.30
C ASP A 45 -14.07 33.25 -20.24
N LEU A 46 -13.83 32.66 -19.05
CA LEU A 46 -14.79 32.52 -17.96
C LEU A 46 -14.42 33.39 -16.76
N THR A 47 -15.44 33.83 -16.03
CA THR A 47 -15.27 34.34 -14.67
C THR A 47 -15.03 33.19 -13.71
N ARG A 48 -14.55 33.51 -12.49
CA ARG A 48 -14.39 32.54 -11.41
C ARG A 48 -15.69 31.76 -11.15
N ASP A 49 -16.80 32.48 -11.00
CA ASP A 49 -18.11 31.86 -10.70
C ASP A 49 -18.60 30.95 -11.82
N GLU A 50 -18.42 31.34 -13.07
CA GLU A 50 -18.76 30.54 -14.25
C GLU A 50 -17.91 29.26 -14.29
N PHE A 51 -16.62 29.35 -14.03
CA PHE A 51 -15.73 28.19 -13.95
C PHE A 51 -16.10 27.25 -12.81
N LEU A 52 -16.37 27.78 -11.62
CA LEU A 52 -16.75 26.99 -10.45
C LEU A 52 -18.05 26.22 -10.67
N LYS A 53 -18.98 26.78 -11.43
CA LYS A 53 -20.18 26.05 -11.83
C LYS A 53 -19.86 24.79 -12.61
N HIS A 54 -18.95 24.86 -13.58
CA HIS A 54 -18.49 23.69 -14.33
C HIS A 54 -17.73 22.70 -13.44
N ALA A 55 -16.95 23.18 -12.50
CA ALA A 55 -16.23 22.32 -11.55
C ALA A 55 -17.18 21.56 -10.62
N TRP A 56 -18.25 22.20 -10.13
CA TRP A 56 -19.29 21.54 -9.35
C TRP A 56 -20.07 20.51 -10.17
N GLU A 57 -20.42 20.81 -11.42
CA GLU A 57 -21.05 19.84 -12.33
C GLU A 57 -20.16 18.61 -12.53
N TRP A 58 -18.86 18.79 -12.72
CA TRP A 58 -17.89 17.69 -12.80
C TRP A 58 -17.88 16.85 -11.53
N THR A 59 -17.89 17.49 -10.37
CA THR A 59 -17.88 16.83 -9.07
C THR A 59 -19.16 16.02 -8.85
N ASP A 60 -20.31 16.55 -9.23
CA ASP A 60 -21.59 15.86 -9.15
C ASP A 60 -21.64 14.62 -10.07
N GLU A 61 -21.05 14.70 -11.27
CA GLU A 61 -20.98 13.57 -12.20
C GLU A 61 -19.99 12.48 -11.74
N HIS A 62 -18.85 12.84 -11.19
CA HIS A 62 -17.72 11.93 -10.99
C HIS A 62 -17.40 11.65 -9.52
N GLY A 63 -17.71 12.55 -8.63
CA GLY A 63 -17.32 12.47 -7.21
C GLY A 63 -17.93 11.27 -6.46
N GLY A 64 -19.09 10.78 -6.91
CA GLY A 64 -19.75 9.63 -6.30
C GLY A 64 -19.29 8.26 -6.80
N ILE A 65 -18.44 8.19 -7.83
CA ILE A 65 -18.04 6.92 -8.45
C ILE A 65 -17.28 6.02 -7.47
N ILE A 66 -16.32 6.58 -6.77
CA ILE A 66 -15.52 5.84 -5.78
C ILE A 66 -16.39 5.28 -4.64
N LEU A 67 -17.40 6.03 -4.21
CA LEU A 67 -18.31 5.58 -3.15
C LEU A 67 -19.17 4.39 -3.63
N LYS A 68 -19.60 4.40 -4.88
CA LYS A 68 -20.31 3.26 -5.51
C LYS A 68 -19.40 2.04 -5.63
N GLN A 69 -18.16 2.23 -6.02
CA GLN A 69 -17.16 1.16 -6.07
C GLN A 69 -16.92 0.55 -4.69
N LEU A 70 -16.79 1.37 -3.66
CA LEU A 70 -16.63 0.92 -2.27
C LEU A 70 -17.87 0.13 -1.79
N ARG A 71 -19.07 0.59 -2.09
CA ARG A 71 -20.32 -0.16 -1.77
C ARG A 71 -20.33 -1.53 -2.45
N LYS A 72 -19.97 -1.59 -3.73
CA LYS A 72 -19.89 -2.85 -4.49
C LYS A 72 -18.85 -3.79 -3.92
N LEU A 73 -17.75 -3.26 -3.42
CA LEU A 73 -16.69 -4.05 -2.77
C LEU A 73 -17.06 -4.51 -1.35
N GLY A 74 -18.14 -4.01 -0.79
CA GLY A 74 -18.64 -4.41 0.53
C GLY A 74 -18.13 -3.55 1.68
N ALA A 75 -17.65 -2.34 1.42
CA ALA A 75 -17.24 -1.42 2.48
C ALA A 75 -18.39 -1.08 3.42
N SER A 76 -18.24 -1.36 4.72
CA SER A 76 -19.26 -1.16 5.73
C SER A 76 -19.15 0.21 6.42
N CYS A 77 -19.15 1.27 5.60
CA CYS A 77 -19.11 2.65 6.07
C CYS A 77 -20.46 3.09 6.66
N ASP A 78 -20.40 4.10 7.52
CA ASP A 78 -21.57 4.89 7.91
C ASP A 78 -21.92 5.88 6.78
N TRP A 79 -22.69 5.42 5.80
CA TRP A 79 -23.01 6.17 4.58
C TRP A 79 -23.82 7.44 4.83
N ASP A 80 -24.57 7.50 5.92
CA ASP A 80 -25.35 8.68 6.31
C ASP A 80 -24.45 9.85 6.73
N ARG A 81 -23.22 9.55 7.15
CA ARG A 81 -22.19 10.54 7.50
C ARG A 81 -21.29 10.93 6.34
N THR A 82 -21.58 10.50 5.11
CA THR A 82 -20.75 10.84 3.94
C THR A 82 -20.42 12.32 3.91
N ALA A 83 -19.12 12.64 3.82
CA ALA A 83 -18.62 13.99 3.86
C ALA A 83 -17.74 14.29 2.65
N PHE A 84 -17.62 15.58 2.32
CA PHE A 84 -16.79 16.09 1.26
C PHE A 84 -15.95 17.25 1.79
N THR A 85 -14.68 17.31 1.43
CA THR A 85 -13.77 18.32 1.97
C THR A 85 -14.18 19.76 1.65
N MET A 86 -15.00 19.99 0.62
CA MET A 86 -15.56 21.30 0.28
C MET A 86 -17.04 21.46 0.65
N ASP A 87 -17.61 20.56 1.44
CA ASP A 87 -18.94 20.81 1.99
C ASP A 87 -18.92 21.98 2.97
N GLU A 88 -20.11 22.50 3.32
CA GLU A 88 -20.23 23.70 4.13
C GLU A 88 -19.48 23.62 5.46
N LYS A 89 -19.68 22.54 6.23
CA LYS A 89 -19.06 22.38 7.55
C LYS A 89 -17.54 22.23 7.49
N ARG A 90 -17.05 21.45 6.49
CA ARG A 90 -15.59 21.29 6.31
C ARG A 90 -14.95 22.59 5.82
N SER A 91 -15.63 23.33 4.95
CA SER A 91 -15.16 24.64 4.47
C SER A 91 -15.07 25.65 5.60
N GLU A 92 -16.07 25.72 6.46
CA GLU A 92 -16.03 26.58 7.65
C GLU A 92 -14.84 26.25 8.57
N SER A 93 -14.60 24.96 8.82
CA SER A 93 -13.47 24.49 9.63
C SER A 93 -12.13 24.89 9.03
N VAL A 94 -11.95 24.75 7.73
CA VAL A 94 -10.72 25.11 7.01
C VAL A 94 -10.45 26.61 7.12
N ILE A 95 -11.45 27.44 6.89
CA ILE A 95 -11.32 28.88 6.95
C ILE A 95 -11.00 29.34 8.38
N LYS A 96 -11.67 28.77 9.37
CA LYS A 96 -11.42 29.08 10.79
C LYS A 96 -9.99 28.71 11.20
N VAL A 97 -9.49 27.55 10.75
CA VAL A 97 -8.11 27.12 11.02
C VAL A 97 -7.10 28.04 10.36
N PHE A 98 -7.34 28.46 9.13
CA PHE A 98 -6.46 29.43 8.46
C PHE A 98 -6.36 30.74 9.24
N VAL A 99 -7.50 31.29 9.63
CA VAL A 99 -7.54 32.55 10.40
C VAL A 99 -6.86 32.40 11.77
N ASP A 100 -7.12 31.28 12.45
CA ASP A 100 -6.51 30.99 13.76
C ASP A 100 -4.97 30.89 13.64
N LEU A 101 -4.47 30.12 12.70
CA LEU A 101 -3.04 29.95 12.49
C LEU A 101 -2.35 31.24 12.02
N TYR A 102 -3.05 32.05 11.23
CA TYR A 102 -2.57 33.40 10.86
C TYR A 102 -2.45 34.29 12.08
N ASN A 103 -3.46 34.32 12.93
CA ASN A 103 -3.44 35.14 14.15
C ASN A 103 -2.39 34.69 15.17
N LYS A 104 -2.04 33.41 15.18
CA LYS A 104 -0.92 32.84 15.95
C LYS A 104 0.46 33.14 15.35
N GLY A 105 0.52 33.78 14.19
CA GLY A 105 1.78 34.08 13.49
C GLY A 105 2.42 32.88 12.80
N LEU A 106 1.67 31.77 12.65
CA LEU A 106 2.15 30.56 11.99
C LEU A 106 1.93 30.57 10.48
N ILE A 107 0.94 31.29 10.00
CA ILE A 107 0.72 31.54 8.57
C ILE A 107 1.24 32.92 8.22
N TYR A 108 1.99 33.00 7.14
CA TYR A 108 2.51 34.28 6.61
C TYR A 108 2.45 34.31 5.09
N ARG A 109 2.45 35.48 4.52
CA ARG A 109 2.53 35.77 3.10
C ARG A 109 3.89 36.38 2.78
N GLY A 110 4.61 35.82 1.84
CA GLY A 110 5.95 36.31 1.50
C GLY A 110 6.46 35.77 0.16
N VAL A 111 7.51 36.44 -0.33
CA VAL A 111 8.24 35.95 -1.52
C VAL A 111 9.25 34.90 -1.07
N ARG A 112 9.13 33.70 -1.67
CA ARG A 112 10.04 32.58 -1.43
C ARG A 112 10.28 31.86 -2.74
N MET A 113 11.38 31.08 -2.79
CA MET A 113 11.60 30.12 -3.85
C MET A 113 10.62 28.97 -3.69
N VAL A 114 9.80 28.75 -4.73
CA VAL A 114 8.81 27.66 -4.77
C VAL A 114 9.05 26.77 -5.98
N ASN A 115 8.54 25.54 -5.91
CA ASN A 115 8.44 24.67 -7.06
C ASN A 115 7.21 25.09 -7.88
N TRP A 116 7.42 25.50 -9.10
CA TRP A 116 6.38 25.99 -9.99
C TRP A 116 6.07 24.98 -11.07
N ASP A 117 4.78 24.68 -11.27
CA ASP A 117 4.30 23.85 -12.37
C ASP A 117 3.88 24.76 -13.54
N PRO A 118 4.66 24.81 -14.63
CA PRO A 118 4.39 25.73 -15.74
C PRO A 118 3.21 25.29 -16.63
N LYS A 119 2.74 24.05 -16.50
CA LYS A 119 1.56 23.56 -17.21
C LYS A 119 0.28 23.84 -16.45
N ALA A 120 0.27 23.56 -15.16
CA ALA A 120 -0.87 23.85 -14.28
C ALA A 120 -0.90 25.33 -13.84
N LEU A 121 0.17 26.09 -14.05
CA LEU A 121 0.31 27.52 -13.69
C LEU A 121 0.10 27.77 -12.21
N THR A 122 0.67 26.93 -11.37
CA THR A 122 0.53 27.02 -9.90
C THR A 122 1.79 26.57 -9.18
N ALA A 123 1.95 27.09 -7.94
CA ALA A 123 2.96 26.60 -7.02
C ALA A 123 2.61 25.18 -6.53
N LEU A 124 3.63 24.43 -6.19
CA LEU A 124 3.57 23.09 -5.60
C LEU A 124 4.30 23.09 -4.25
N SER A 125 3.91 22.17 -3.37
CA SER A 125 4.73 21.85 -2.21
C SER A 125 5.92 20.95 -2.60
N ASP A 126 6.93 20.87 -1.75
CA ASP A 126 8.12 20.04 -2.02
C ASP A 126 7.75 18.55 -2.22
N GLU A 127 6.75 18.07 -1.48
CA GLU A 127 6.27 16.68 -1.55
C GLU A 127 5.60 16.34 -2.88
N GLU A 128 5.09 17.33 -3.63
CA GLU A 128 4.45 17.14 -4.93
C GLU A 128 5.45 17.03 -6.10
N VAL A 129 6.76 17.05 -5.79
CA VAL A 129 7.82 16.94 -6.79
C VAL A 129 8.43 15.55 -6.77
N ILE A 130 8.38 14.88 -7.93
CA ILE A 130 8.97 13.55 -8.12
C ILE A 130 10.27 13.70 -8.89
N TYR A 131 11.37 13.20 -8.32
CA TYR A 131 12.68 13.23 -8.97
C TYR A 131 12.89 11.99 -9.84
N LYS A 132 13.19 12.21 -11.11
CA LYS A 132 13.48 11.16 -12.09
C LYS A 132 14.89 11.32 -12.63
N GLU A 133 15.53 10.20 -12.93
CA GLU A 133 16.80 10.22 -13.67
C GLU A 133 16.55 10.63 -15.12
N GLU A 134 17.29 11.64 -15.56
CA GLU A 134 17.29 12.12 -16.93
C GLU A 134 18.69 12.01 -17.54
N HIS A 135 18.74 11.49 -18.75
CA HIS A 135 19.95 11.41 -19.56
C HIS A 135 20.05 12.65 -20.41
N GLY A 136 20.80 13.63 -19.93
CA GLY A 136 20.99 14.92 -20.58
C GLY A 136 22.44 15.19 -20.91
N LYS A 137 22.77 16.47 -20.93
CA LYS A 137 24.11 16.96 -21.20
C LYS A 137 24.60 17.88 -20.11
N LEU A 138 25.89 17.88 -19.88
CA LEU A 138 26.60 18.91 -19.13
C LEU A 138 27.29 19.82 -20.12
N TYR A 139 26.96 21.11 -20.06
CA TYR A 139 27.44 22.13 -20.97
C TYR A 139 28.56 22.90 -20.30
N TYR A 140 29.73 23.02 -20.97
CA TYR A 140 30.87 23.80 -20.51
C TYR A 140 30.89 25.12 -21.24
N LEU A 141 30.60 26.22 -20.50
CA LEU A 141 30.43 27.55 -21.07
C LEU A 141 31.59 28.47 -20.69
N ARG A 142 32.04 29.28 -21.63
CA ARG A 142 33.14 30.24 -21.48
C ARG A 142 32.60 31.64 -21.15
N TYR A 143 32.96 32.12 -19.97
CA TYR A 143 32.67 33.50 -19.57
C TYR A 143 33.91 34.33 -19.66
N LYS A 144 33.93 35.36 -20.51
CA LYS A 144 35.06 36.27 -20.61
C LYS A 144 35.30 36.99 -19.30
N VAL A 145 36.58 37.12 -18.93
CA VAL A 145 36.93 37.88 -17.73
C VAL A 145 37.14 39.36 -18.16
N GLU A 146 36.38 40.25 -17.52
CA GLU A 146 36.42 41.67 -17.81
C GLU A 146 37.82 42.24 -17.53
N GLY A 147 38.41 42.91 -18.55
CA GLY A 147 39.70 43.56 -18.40
C GLY A 147 40.90 42.65 -18.24
N ASP A 148 40.76 41.35 -18.56
CA ASP A 148 41.89 40.44 -18.51
C ASP A 148 42.82 40.63 -19.73
N ALA A 149 44.02 41.03 -19.46
CA ALA A 149 45.00 41.32 -20.52
C ALA A 149 45.40 40.07 -21.32
N GLU A 150 45.27 38.86 -20.72
CA GLU A 150 45.58 37.59 -21.35
C GLU A 150 44.39 37.02 -22.14
N GLY A 151 43.22 37.66 -22.06
CA GLY A 151 42.02 37.22 -22.79
C GLY A 151 41.48 35.86 -22.33
N ARG A 152 41.64 35.50 -21.05
CA ARG A 152 41.23 34.22 -20.49
C ARG A 152 39.74 34.16 -20.25
N TYR A 153 39.24 32.93 -20.17
CA TYR A 153 37.86 32.63 -19.88
C TYR A 153 37.73 31.93 -18.53
N ALA A 154 36.69 32.25 -17.76
CA ALA A 154 36.20 31.39 -16.74
C ALA A 154 35.20 30.37 -17.34
N VAL A 155 35.36 29.11 -17.04
CA VAL A 155 34.52 28.06 -17.61
C VAL A 155 33.61 27.49 -16.54
N VAL A 156 32.30 27.47 -16.81
CA VAL A 156 31.28 26.85 -15.94
C VAL A 156 30.72 25.59 -16.59
N ALA A 157 30.35 24.62 -15.79
CA ALA A 157 29.62 23.42 -16.23
C ALA A 157 28.17 23.49 -15.70
N THR A 158 27.21 23.42 -16.61
CA THR A 158 25.77 23.52 -16.25
C THR A 158 24.94 22.53 -17.03
N THR A 159 23.91 22.00 -16.42
CA THR A 159 22.87 21.21 -17.10
C THR A 159 21.76 22.08 -17.69
N ARG A 160 21.74 23.37 -17.34
CA ARG A 160 20.67 24.31 -17.69
C ARG A 160 21.23 25.58 -18.37
N PRO A 161 21.76 25.49 -19.59
CA PRO A 161 22.35 26.64 -20.29
C PRO A 161 21.32 27.73 -20.61
N GLU A 162 20.03 27.39 -20.69
CA GLU A 162 18.92 28.33 -20.92
C GLU A 162 18.74 29.36 -19.80
N THR A 163 19.36 29.14 -18.62
CA THR A 163 19.21 30.07 -17.48
C THR A 163 20.29 31.13 -17.40
N ILE A 164 21.30 31.15 -18.31
CA ILE A 164 22.42 32.10 -18.21
C ILE A 164 22.00 33.56 -18.28
N MET A 165 20.90 33.88 -18.97
CA MET A 165 20.37 35.25 -19.05
C MET A 165 19.95 35.79 -17.67
N GLY A 166 19.76 34.94 -16.67
CA GLY A 166 19.45 35.30 -15.30
C GLY A 166 20.66 35.29 -14.35
N ASP A 167 21.87 35.04 -14.85
CA ASP A 167 23.08 35.03 -14.02
C ASP A 167 23.38 36.40 -13.44
N THR A 168 23.65 36.44 -12.12
CA THR A 168 24.01 37.67 -11.41
C THR A 168 25.34 37.60 -10.68
N ALA A 169 25.97 36.41 -10.63
CA ALA A 169 27.30 36.19 -10.13
C ALA A 169 27.91 34.89 -10.67
N MET A 170 29.21 34.78 -10.54
CA MET A 170 29.95 33.52 -10.61
C MET A 170 30.56 33.26 -9.24
N CYS A 171 30.49 32.01 -8.78
CA CYS A 171 31.01 31.60 -7.48
C CYS A 171 32.17 30.62 -7.63
N ILE A 172 33.22 30.84 -6.86
CA ILE A 172 34.37 29.96 -6.73
C ILE A 172 34.59 29.60 -5.26
N ASN A 173 35.23 28.46 -5.01
CA ASN A 173 35.62 28.11 -3.66
C ASN A 173 36.90 28.89 -3.30
N PRO A 174 36.98 29.58 -2.13
CA PRO A 174 38.14 30.36 -1.74
C PRO A 174 39.43 29.54 -1.59
N ASN A 175 39.31 28.22 -1.43
CA ASN A 175 40.42 27.28 -1.27
C ASN A 175 40.78 26.54 -2.55
N ASP A 176 40.17 26.88 -3.69
CA ASP A 176 40.48 26.27 -4.99
C ASP A 176 41.67 26.93 -5.68
N PRO A 177 42.81 26.24 -5.78
CA PRO A 177 43.97 26.81 -6.42
C PRO A 177 43.81 27.02 -7.93
N LYS A 178 42.94 26.22 -8.58
CA LYS A 178 42.72 26.33 -10.05
C LYS A 178 42.03 27.62 -10.43
N ASN A 179 41.15 28.13 -9.59
CA ASN A 179 40.30 29.29 -9.86
C ASN A 179 40.69 30.51 -9.02
N ALA A 180 41.77 30.43 -8.25
CA ALA A 180 42.24 31.52 -7.41
C ALA A 180 42.52 32.84 -8.16
N TRP A 181 42.91 32.73 -9.45
CA TRP A 181 43.14 33.91 -10.32
C TRP A 181 41.87 34.73 -10.58
N LEU A 182 40.68 34.16 -10.38
CA LEU A 182 39.38 34.82 -10.57
C LEU A 182 38.96 35.67 -9.37
N LYS A 183 39.66 35.59 -8.23
CA LYS A 183 39.34 36.37 -7.05
C LYS A 183 39.33 37.86 -7.32
N GLY A 184 38.27 38.54 -6.96
CA GLY A 184 38.08 39.96 -7.16
C GLY A 184 37.85 40.41 -8.60
N LYS A 185 37.74 39.49 -9.51
CA LYS A 185 37.47 39.73 -10.94
C LYS A 185 35.98 39.85 -11.22
N LYS A 186 35.63 40.24 -12.39
CA LYS A 186 34.27 40.25 -12.96
C LYS A 186 34.29 39.45 -14.23
N VAL A 187 33.17 38.80 -14.55
CA VAL A 187 33.01 38.02 -15.79
C VAL A 187 31.81 38.53 -16.59
N ILE A 188 31.81 38.19 -17.87
CA ILE A 188 30.76 38.61 -18.80
C ILE A 188 29.91 37.42 -19.16
N VAL A 189 28.61 37.52 -18.89
CA VAL A 189 27.63 36.50 -19.24
C VAL A 189 27.58 36.33 -20.76
N PRO A 190 27.76 35.11 -21.30
CA PRO A 190 27.69 34.87 -22.71
C PRO A 190 26.39 35.39 -23.35
N LEU A 191 26.46 35.87 -24.58
CA LEU A 191 25.36 36.34 -25.41
C LEU A 191 24.67 37.62 -24.93
N VAL A 192 24.32 37.73 -23.66
CA VAL A 192 23.67 38.94 -23.10
C VAL A 192 24.67 40.01 -22.69
N ASN A 193 25.95 39.69 -22.57
CA ASN A 193 27.06 40.61 -22.29
C ASN A 193 26.95 41.39 -20.97
N ARG A 194 26.20 40.86 -20.00
CA ARG A 194 26.11 41.43 -18.66
C ARG A 194 27.39 41.17 -17.87
N VAL A 195 27.95 42.20 -17.26
CA VAL A 195 29.10 42.09 -16.34
C VAL A 195 28.59 41.69 -14.95
N ILE A 196 29.12 40.60 -14.43
CA ILE A 196 28.75 40.06 -13.12
C ILE A 196 29.98 39.84 -12.23
N PRO A 197 29.86 39.97 -10.89
CA PRO A 197 30.98 39.75 -9.97
C PRO A 197 31.32 38.27 -9.80
N VAL A 198 32.57 38.00 -9.48
CA VAL A 198 33.01 36.69 -8.95
C VAL A 198 32.94 36.76 -7.43
N ILE A 199 32.14 35.91 -6.84
CA ILE A 199 32.01 35.75 -5.39
C ILE A 199 32.71 34.47 -4.92
N GLU A 200 33.03 34.42 -3.63
CA GLU A 200 33.71 33.28 -3.01
C GLU A 200 32.82 32.65 -1.93
N ASP A 201 32.59 31.33 -2.05
CA ASP A 201 31.87 30.55 -1.07
C ASP A 201 32.33 29.11 -1.05
N ASP A 202 32.43 28.50 0.13
CA ASP A 202 32.81 27.11 0.32
C ASP A 202 31.72 26.11 -0.10
N TYR A 203 30.54 26.58 -0.46
CA TYR A 203 29.48 25.79 -1.07
C TYR A 203 29.93 25.12 -2.38
N VAL A 204 30.80 25.77 -3.16
CA VAL A 204 31.27 25.26 -4.44
C VAL A 204 32.18 24.04 -4.24
N ASP A 205 31.81 22.91 -4.85
CA ASP A 205 32.64 21.72 -4.87
C ASP A 205 33.82 21.89 -5.84
N ILE A 206 35.03 21.87 -5.31
CA ILE A 206 36.27 22.04 -6.08
C ILE A 206 36.45 20.94 -7.10
N GLU A 207 36.00 19.73 -6.83
CA GLU A 207 36.18 18.54 -7.66
C GLU A 207 35.09 18.36 -8.72
N PHE A 208 33.94 19.05 -8.56
CA PHE A 208 32.84 18.95 -9.50
C PHE A 208 32.97 19.94 -10.67
N GLY A 209 32.86 19.45 -11.89
CA GLY A 209 32.91 20.27 -13.11
C GLY A 209 34.22 21.04 -13.23
N THR A 210 34.13 22.35 -13.27
CA THR A 210 35.28 23.26 -13.39
C THR A 210 35.68 23.95 -12.07
N GLY A 211 34.92 23.78 -11.03
CA GLY A 211 35.06 24.54 -9.79
C GLY A 211 34.55 25.97 -9.87
N CYS A 212 34.01 26.39 -11.01
CA CYS A 212 33.29 27.66 -11.20
C CYS A 212 31.80 27.38 -11.29
N LEU A 213 30.99 28.04 -10.44
CA LEU A 213 29.53 27.93 -10.41
C LEU A 213 28.91 29.22 -10.96
N LYS A 214 28.08 29.10 -11.99
CA LYS A 214 27.16 30.19 -12.35
C LYS A 214 26.08 30.32 -11.30
N VAL A 215 25.73 31.52 -10.91
CA VAL A 215 24.74 31.80 -9.88
C VAL A 215 23.53 32.50 -10.51
N THR A 216 22.40 31.81 -10.50
CA THR A 216 21.13 32.28 -11.06
C THR A 216 20.06 32.26 -9.95
N PRO A 217 20.03 33.30 -9.10
CA PRO A 217 19.23 33.28 -7.87
C PRO A 217 17.73 33.10 -8.11
N ALA A 218 17.19 33.51 -9.24
CA ALA A 218 15.77 33.41 -9.56
C ALA A 218 15.32 31.98 -9.98
N HIS A 219 16.26 31.05 -10.32
CA HIS A 219 15.92 29.78 -10.96
C HIS A 219 16.58 28.54 -10.35
N ASP A 220 17.26 28.69 -9.23
CA ASP A 220 17.85 27.58 -8.49
C ASP A 220 17.79 27.87 -6.98
N VAL A 221 17.40 26.87 -6.19
CA VAL A 221 17.23 27.00 -4.73
C VAL A 221 18.54 27.34 -4.04
N ASN A 222 19.64 26.70 -4.42
CA ASN A 222 20.95 26.92 -3.81
C ASN A 222 21.54 28.26 -4.26
N ASP A 223 21.33 28.63 -5.51
CA ASP A 223 21.75 29.93 -6.04
C ASP A 223 20.95 31.08 -5.36
N TYR A 224 19.68 30.84 -5.04
CA TYR A 224 18.89 31.79 -4.28
C TYR A 224 19.48 32.03 -2.88
N MET A 225 19.92 30.97 -2.19
CA MET A 225 20.57 31.09 -0.87
C MET A 225 21.88 31.87 -0.97
N LEU A 226 22.68 31.65 -2.01
CA LEU A 226 23.86 32.46 -2.29
C LEU A 226 23.49 33.93 -2.59
N GLY A 227 22.40 34.12 -3.33
CA GLY A 227 21.87 35.47 -3.63
C GLY A 227 21.47 36.23 -2.39
N GLU A 228 20.83 35.60 -1.43
CA GLU A 228 20.50 36.17 -0.14
C GLU A 228 21.75 36.50 0.70
N LYS A 229 22.70 35.59 0.77
CA LYS A 229 23.96 35.69 1.50
C LYS A 229 24.83 36.86 1.02
N TYR A 230 24.91 37.02 -0.30
CA TYR A 230 25.78 38.01 -0.96
C TYR A 230 25.02 39.22 -1.54
N ASN A 231 23.72 39.32 -1.22
CA ASN A 231 22.85 40.39 -1.69
C ASN A 231 22.88 40.57 -3.22
N LEU A 232 22.77 39.49 -3.95
CA LEU A 232 22.74 39.48 -5.40
C LEU A 232 21.33 39.79 -5.92
N PRO A 233 21.21 40.50 -7.04
CA PRO A 233 19.91 40.70 -7.68
C PRO A 233 19.38 39.36 -8.26
N SER A 234 18.06 39.22 -8.28
CA SER A 234 17.36 38.11 -8.86
C SER A 234 16.67 38.56 -10.15
N ILE A 235 17.00 37.92 -11.26
CA ILE A 235 16.40 38.22 -12.57
C ILE A 235 15.54 37.03 -12.99
N ASP A 236 14.23 37.19 -12.95
CA ASP A 236 13.28 36.15 -13.36
C ASP A 236 13.13 36.17 -14.90
N ILE A 237 13.76 35.21 -15.55
CA ILE A 237 13.76 35.09 -17.01
C ILE A 237 12.65 34.24 -17.59
N PHE A 238 11.82 33.63 -16.76
CA PHE A 238 10.73 32.76 -17.19
C PHE A 238 9.35 33.37 -16.90
N ASN A 239 8.46 33.27 -17.86
CA ASN A 239 7.02 33.47 -17.67
C ASN A 239 6.44 32.27 -16.91
N ASP A 240 5.22 32.41 -16.40
CA ASP A 240 4.54 31.36 -15.64
C ASP A 240 4.35 30.05 -16.43
N ASN A 241 4.24 30.12 -17.74
CA ASN A 241 4.11 28.96 -18.63
C ASN A 241 5.43 28.30 -19.06
N GLY A 242 6.58 28.75 -18.52
CA GLY A 242 7.89 28.23 -18.85
C GLY A 242 8.54 28.77 -20.12
N THR A 243 7.93 29.79 -20.75
CA THR A 243 8.54 30.53 -21.84
C THR A 243 9.44 31.64 -21.30
N LEU A 244 10.41 32.10 -22.09
CA LEU A 244 11.28 33.19 -21.65
C LEU A 244 10.54 34.52 -21.60
N SER A 245 10.80 35.29 -20.53
CA SER A 245 10.22 36.60 -20.28
C SER A 245 11.02 37.70 -20.96
N GLU A 246 10.51 38.94 -20.95
CA GLU A 246 11.24 40.13 -21.43
C GLU A 246 12.54 40.36 -20.66
N ALA A 247 12.60 39.98 -19.36
CA ALA A 247 13.80 40.11 -18.54
C ALA A 247 14.99 39.28 -19.03
N ALA A 248 14.75 38.26 -19.82
CA ALA A 248 15.81 37.45 -20.44
C ALA A 248 16.60 38.24 -21.51
N GLY A 249 16.01 39.25 -22.13
CA GLY A 249 16.63 40.05 -23.14
C GLY A 249 16.78 39.39 -24.52
N MET A 250 16.64 38.08 -24.59
CA MET A 250 16.68 37.29 -25.84
C MET A 250 15.84 36.04 -25.70
N TYR A 251 15.49 35.39 -26.81
CA TYR A 251 14.62 34.23 -26.88
C TYR A 251 13.21 34.47 -26.27
N ILE A 252 12.75 35.70 -26.19
CA ILE A 252 11.49 36.10 -25.55
C ILE A 252 10.31 35.34 -26.18
N GLY A 253 9.49 34.70 -25.36
CA GLY A 253 8.34 33.89 -25.78
C GLY A 253 8.63 32.47 -26.23
N MET A 254 9.91 32.08 -26.32
CA MET A 254 10.29 30.71 -26.65
C MET A 254 10.20 29.80 -25.40
N ASP A 255 9.82 28.53 -25.64
CA ASP A 255 9.84 27.52 -24.60
C ASP A 255 11.28 27.26 -24.07
N ARG A 256 11.43 27.09 -22.78
CA ARG A 256 12.73 26.90 -22.10
C ARG A 256 13.55 25.74 -22.67
N PHE A 257 12.93 24.64 -23.09
CA PHE A 257 13.66 23.50 -23.66
C PHE A 257 14.03 23.71 -25.14
N ASP A 258 13.23 24.48 -25.87
CA ASP A 258 13.62 24.91 -27.21
C ASP A 258 14.78 25.90 -27.16
N VAL A 259 14.76 26.77 -26.15
CA VAL A 259 15.89 27.67 -25.86
C VAL A 259 17.15 26.89 -25.52
N ARG A 260 17.07 25.83 -24.75
CA ARG A 260 18.21 24.96 -24.40
C ARG A 260 18.89 24.41 -25.67
N LYS A 261 18.11 23.99 -26.65
CA LYS A 261 18.64 23.53 -27.97
C LYS A 261 19.21 24.64 -28.81
N GLN A 262 18.55 25.79 -28.83
CA GLN A 262 18.97 26.93 -29.61
C GLN A 262 20.21 27.60 -29.02
N ILE A 263 20.30 27.76 -27.73
CA ILE A 263 21.41 28.41 -27.05
C ILE A 263 22.70 27.60 -27.16
N GLU A 264 22.61 26.27 -27.21
CA GLU A 264 23.78 25.41 -27.52
C GLU A 264 24.41 25.79 -28.87
N LYS A 265 23.58 25.96 -29.89
CA LYS A 265 24.02 26.36 -31.23
C LYS A 265 24.61 27.77 -31.27
N ASP A 266 23.94 28.70 -30.58
CA ASP A 266 24.36 30.09 -30.54
C ASP A 266 25.68 30.29 -29.78
N LEU A 267 25.86 29.56 -28.68
CA LEU A 267 27.10 29.53 -27.91
C LEU A 267 28.26 28.91 -28.71
N GLU A 268 27.99 27.85 -29.44
CA GLU A 268 28.98 27.22 -30.33
C GLU A 268 29.40 28.18 -31.44
N ALA A 269 28.44 28.83 -32.11
CA ALA A 269 28.70 29.83 -33.16
C ALA A 269 29.50 31.05 -32.64
N ALA A 270 29.28 31.44 -31.38
CA ALA A 270 30.03 32.54 -30.75
C ALA A 270 31.41 32.12 -30.20
N GLY A 271 31.75 30.84 -30.25
CA GLY A 271 32.99 30.28 -29.66
C GLY A 271 33.01 30.27 -28.15
N LEU A 272 31.83 30.30 -27.50
CA LEU A 272 31.65 30.34 -26.05
C LEU A 272 31.21 29.00 -25.46
N LEU A 273 31.01 27.96 -26.24
CA LEU A 273 30.80 26.58 -25.81
C LEU A 273 32.12 25.80 -25.93
N GLU A 274 32.67 25.41 -24.79
CA GLU A 274 33.93 24.66 -24.79
C GLU A 274 33.73 23.21 -25.20
N LYS A 275 32.77 22.53 -24.57
CA LYS A 275 32.37 21.14 -24.86
C LYS A 275 31.04 20.81 -24.27
N THR A 276 30.49 19.66 -24.66
CA THR A 276 29.35 19.02 -24.01
C THR A 276 29.71 17.58 -23.63
N GLU A 277 29.21 17.11 -22.53
CA GLU A 277 29.33 15.72 -22.07
C GLU A 277 27.97 15.11 -21.78
N ALA A 278 27.83 13.83 -22.06
CA ALA A 278 26.65 13.08 -21.56
C ALA A 278 26.65 13.10 -20.03
N TYR A 279 25.51 13.46 -19.45
CA TYR A 279 25.37 13.56 -18.01
C TYR A 279 24.00 13.10 -17.57
N THR A 280 23.97 12.26 -16.53
CA THR A 280 22.73 11.79 -15.92
C THR A 280 22.54 12.49 -14.59
N ASN A 281 21.40 13.16 -14.41
CA ASN A 281 21.04 13.84 -13.19
C ASN A 281 19.57 13.58 -12.83
N LYS A 282 19.22 13.89 -11.58
CA LYS A 282 17.84 13.82 -11.10
C LYS A 282 17.15 15.14 -11.37
N VAL A 283 16.03 15.09 -12.07
CA VAL A 283 15.20 16.26 -12.42
C VAL A 283 13.85 16.14 -11.75
N GLY A 284 13.38 17.24 -11.14
CA GLY A 284 12.10 17.33 -10.50
C GLY A 284 10.94 17.47 -11.48
N TYR A 285 9.93 16.62 -11.33
CA TYR A 285 8.69 16.63 -12.11
C TYR A 285 7.49 16.88 -11.22
N SER A 286 6.51 17.61 -11.74
CA SER A 286 5.21 17.70 -11.08
C SER A 286 4.53 16.32 -11.05
N GLU A 287 4.15 15.86 -9.87
CA GLU A 287 3.39 14.62 -9.71
C GLU A 287 2.07 14.66 -10.50
N ARG A 288 1.46 15.84 -10.62
CA ARG A 288 0.13 16.01 -11.19
C ARG A 288 0.11 16.11 -12.71
N THR A 289 1.07 16.83 -13.29
CA THR A 289 1.11 17.09 -14.74
C THR A 289 2.20 16.33 -15.47
N ASN A 290 3.12 15.73 -14.71
CA ASN A 290 4.30 15.05 -15.25
C ASN A 290 5.19 15.95 -16.14
N VAL A 291 5.26 17.24 -15.80
CA VAL A 291 6.08 18.25 -16.46
C VAL A 291 7.22 18.62 -15.54
N VAL A 292 8.39 18.93 -16.09
CA VAL A 292 9.53 19.42 -15.29
C VAL A 292 9.15 20.71 -14.59
N ILE A 293 9.31 20.73 -13.26
CA ILE A 293 9.01 21.91 -12.45
C ILE A 293 10.07 23.00 -12.70
N GLU A 294 9.70 24.24 -12.41
CA GLU A 294 10.62 25.37 -12.47
C GLU A 294 10.76 26.01 -11.08
N PRO A 295 11.95 26.02 -10.47
CA PRO A 295 12.18 26.84 -9.29
C PRO A 295 11.91 28.32 -9.60
N LYS A 296 11.01 28.94 -8.85
CA LYS A 296 10.55 30.31 -9.14
C LYS A 296 10.34 31.09 -7.87
N LEU A 297 10.75 32.35 -7.86
CA LEU A 297 10.40 33.30 -6.79
C LEU A 297 8.94 33.72 -6.96
N SER A 298 8.16 33.53 -5.94
CA SER A 298 6.74 33.84 -5.98
C SER A 298 6.22 34.32 -4.61
N MET A 299 5.27 35.25 -4.65
CA MET A 299 4.52 35.69 -3.47
C MET A 299 3.45 34.65 -3.17
N GLN A 300 3.61 33.90 -2.11
CA GLN A 300 2.75 32.80 -1.71
C GLN A 300 2.40 32.89 -0.21
N TRP A 301 1.45 32.06 0.20
CA TRP A 301 1.12 31.82 1.60
C TRP A 301 1.84 30.57 2.09
N PHE A 302 2.40 30.65 3.30
CA PHE A 302 3.18 29.57 3.92
C PHE A 302 2.71 29.34 5.35
N LEU A 303 2.79 28.06 5.75
CA LEU A 303 2.66 27.64 7.14
C LEU A 303 4.04 27.30 7.70
N LYS A 304 4.40 27.91 8.83
CA LYS A 304 5.64 27.58 9.55
C LYS A 304 5.51 26.20 10.17
N MET A 305 6.35 25.29 9.75
CA MET A 305 6.19 23.86 10.07
C MET A 305 7.00 23.39 11.27
N GLN A 306 8.02 24.11 11.71
CA GLN A 306 8.88 23.69 12.82
C GLN A 306 8.10 23.47 14.13
N HIS A 307 7.19 24.37 14.45
CA HIS A 307 6.29 24.25 15.59
C HIS A 307 5.50 22.92 15.59
N PHE A 308 4.98 22.55 14.45
CA PHE A 308 4.20 21.31 14.28
C PHE A 308 5.08 20.07 14.34
N ALA A 309 6.27 20.11 13.74
CA ALA A 309 7.23 19.01 13.78
C ALA A 309 7.69 18.72 15.22
N ASP A 310 7.94 19.76 16.01
CA ASP A 310 8.34 19.62 17.41
C ASP A 310 7.28 18.92 18.26
N MET A 311 5.99 19.13 17.96
CA MET A 311 4.88 18.43 18.63
C MET A 311 4.67 17.00 18.10
N ALA A 312 4.83 16.79 16.80
CA ALA A 312 4.40 15.57 16.12
C ALA A 312 5.48 14.47 16.07
N LEU A 313 6.77 14.80 16.25
CA LEU A 313 7.84 13.83 16.20
C LEU A 313 7.90 12.90 17.44
N PRO A 314 7.91 13.43 18.69
CA PRO A 314 8.08 12.58 19.87
C PRO A 314 7.04 11.47 20.04
N PRO A 315 5.73 11.70 19.82
CA PRO A 315 4.72 10.67 20.04
C PRO A 315 4.88 9.43 19.14
N VAL A 316 5.40 9.62 17.94
CA VAL A 316 5.69 8.51 17.02
C VAL A 316 6.98 7.78 17.41
N MET A 317 8.00 8.52 17.81
CA MET A 317 9.29 7.93 18.19
C MET A 317 9.23 7.14 19.50
N ASN A 318 8.38 7.53 20.44
CA ASN A 318 8.17 6.84 21.72
C ASN A 318 7.03 5.80 21.70
N ASP A 319 6.42 5.55 20.54
CA ASP A 319 5.33 4.59 20.35
C ASP A 319 4.02 4.89 21.10
N GLU A 320 3.77 6.14 21.50
CA GLU A 320 2.43 6.56 21.90
C GLU A 320 1.46 6.44 20.74
N LEU A 321 1.91 6.82 19.54
CA LEU A 321 1.27 6.57 18.26
C LEU A 321 2.14 5.57 17.49
N LYS A 322 1.60 4.38 17.20
CA LYS A 322 2.36 3.27 16.64
C LYS A 322 2.21 3.17 15.12
N PHE A 323 3.34 2.94 14.43
CA PHE A 323 3.38 2.64 13.00
C PHE A 323 3.56 1.14 12.76
N TYR A 324 2.74 0.60 11.86
CA TYR A 324 2.82 -0.78 11.40
C TYR A 324 2.96 -0.82 9.87
N PRO A 325 4.09 -1.32 9.33
CA PRO A 325 5.29 -1.77 10.04
C PRO A 325 6.15 -0.61 10.58
N ALA A 326 6.91 -0.88 11.62
CA ALA A 326 7.71 0.11 12.34
C ALA A 326 8.82 0.77 11.50
N LYS A 327 9.19 0.18 10.36
CA LYS A 327 10.23 0.72 9.46
C LYS A 327 9.93 2.16 9.00
N TYR A 328 8.67 2.55 8.90
CA TYR A 328 8.26 3.89 8.48
C TYR A 328 8.51 4.97 9.53
N LYS A 329 8.81 4.61 10.78
CA LYS A 329 9.23 5.57 11.82
C LYS A 329 10.48 6.34 11.40
N ASN A 330 11.45 5.66 10.78
CA ASN A 330 12.69 6.30 10.33
C ASN A 330 12.44 7.32 9.20
N THR A 331 11.57 6.97 8.24
CA THR A 331 11.17 7.87 7.16
C THR A 331 10.45 9.10 7.71
N TYR A 332 9.53 8.89 8.65
CA TYR A 332 8.81 9.96 9.34
C TYR A 332 9.77 10.89 10.11
N ARG A 333 10.70 10.32 10.89
CA ARG A 333 11.70 11.10 11.64
C ARG A 333 12.58 11.94 10.72
N HIS A 334 13.09 11.36 9.66
CA HIS A 334 13.96 12.07 8.71
C HIS A 334 13.25 13.28 8.10
N TRP A 335 12.00 13.14 7.71
CA TRP A 335 11.19 14.23 7.17
C TRP A 335 10.94 15.32 8.21
N MET A 336 10.57 14.95 9.44
CA MET A 336 10.31 15.91 10.54
C MET A 336 11.55 16.69 10.94
N GLU A 337 12.72 16.06 10.98
CA GLU A 337 13.98 16.71 11.32
C GLU A 337 14.47 17.67 10.23
N ASN A 338 14.04 17.50 9.01
CA ASN A 338 14.40 18.32 7.85
C ASN A 338 13.22 19.10 7.27
N ILE A 339 12.23 19.38 8.10
CA ILE A 339 10.98 19.98 7.64
C ILE A 339 11.18 21.41 7.15
N LYS A 340 10.50 21.75 6.07
CA LYS A 340 10.45 23.11 5.50
C LYS A 340 9.05 23.67 5.66
N ASP A 341 8.93 25.01 5.55
CA ASP A 341 7.64 25.66 5.56
C ASP A 341 6.78 25.19 4.39
N TRP A 342 5.52 24.95 4.67
CA TRP A 342 4.56 24.41 3.70
C TRP A 342 3.94 25.55 2.90
N CYS A 343 4.16 25.56 1.58
CA CYS A 343 3.45 26.45 0.65
C CYS A 343 2.00 25.97 0.52
N ILE A 344 1.07 26.72 1.09
CA ILE A 344 -0.34 26.34 1.19
C ILE A 344 -1.24 27.00 0.14
N SER A 345 -0.76 27.97 -0.62
CA SER A 345 -1.52 28.64 -1.66
C SER A 345 -1.36 27.98 -3.03
N ARG A 346 -2.44 27.95 -3.80
CA ARG A 346 -2.49 27.44 -5.17
C ARG A 346 -3.20 28.43 -6.05
N GLN A 347 -2.66 28.69 -7.24
CA GLN A 347 -3.21 29.61 -8.24
C GLN A 347 -4.28 28.91 -9.07
N LEU A 348 -5.32 28.48 -8.39
CA LEU A 348 -6.47 27.73 -8.90
C LEU A 348 -7.75 28.42 -8.48
N TRP A 349 -8.87 28.06 -9.07
CA TRP A 349 -10.18 28.49 -8.60
C TRP A 349 -10.92 27.38 -7.82
N TRP A 350 -10.64 26.14 -8.13
CA TRP A 350 -11.26 25.00 -7.46
C TRP A 350 -10.54 24.67 -6.14
N GLY A 351 -11.16 24.99 -5.04
CA GLY A 351 -10.63 24.78 -3.69
C GLY A 351 -11.19 25.77 -2.69
N HIS A 352 -10.64 25.77 -1.49
CA HIS A 352 -11.01 26.72 -0.45
C HIS A 352 -10.31 28.07 -0.71
N ARG A 353 -11.08 29.08 -1.02
CA ARG A 353 -10.54 30.41 -1.31
C ARG A 353 -9.90 31.00 -0.07
N ILE A 354 -8.71 31.54 -0.20
CA ILE A 354 -7.95 32.12 0.91
C ILE A 354 -8.71 33.32 1.49
N PRO A 355 -8.95 33.35 2.83
CA PRO A 355 -9.75 34.38 3.48
C PRO A 355 -8.93 35.63 3.82
N ALA A 356 -8.18 36.12 2.85
CA ALA A 356 -7.42 37.36 2.92
C ALA A 356 -8.05 38.38 1.99
N TYR A 357 -8.17 39.63 2.46
CA TYR A 357 -8.83 40.74 1.76
C TYR A 357 -7.88 41.90 1.62
N PHE A 358 -7.52 42.23 0.39
CA PHE A 358 -6.60 43.30 0.09
C PHE A 358 -7.31 44.66 0.15
N LEU A 359 -6.60 45.63 0.74
CA LEU A 359 -7.09 46.99 0.93
C LEU A 359 -6.74 47.87 -0.27
N PRO A 360 -7.54 48.94 -0.55
CA PRO A 360 -7.31 49.79 -1.70
C PRO A 360 -5.92 50.48 -1.71
N GLU A 361 -5.41 50.86 -0.54
CA GLU A 361 -4.14 51.58 -0.38
C GLU A 361 -2.95 50.65 0.00
N GLY A 362 -3.13 49.37 -0.11
CA GLY A 362 -2.14 48.37 0.21
C GLY A 362 -2.36 47.71 1.57
N GLY A 363 -1.69 46.56 1.75
CA GLY A 363 -1.93 45.69 2.90
C GLY A 363 -3.17 44.81 2.75
N TYR A 364 -3.44 44.02 3.74
CA TYR A 364 -4.55 43.08 3.77
C TYR A 364 -5.03 42.80 5.19
N VAL A 365 -6.23 42.25 5.31
CA VAL A 365 -6.78 41.68 6.54
C VAL A 365 -7.18 40.24 6.30
N VAL A 366 -7.09 39.41 7.34
CA VAL A 366 -7.49 38.01 7.32
C VAL A 366 -8.68 37.84 8.25
N ALA A 367 -9.79 37.37 7.73
CA ALA A 367 -11.03 37.20 8.48
C ALA A 367 -11.85 36.01 7.94
N GLU A 368 -12.68 35.42 8.79
CA GLU A 368 -13.52 34.26 8.42
C GLU A 368 -14.60 34.62 7.39
N THR A 369 -15.09 35.85 7.42
CA THR A 369 -16.14 36.36 6.52
C THR A 369 -15.77 37.71 5.94
N ALA A 370 -16.37 38.05 4.81
CA ALA A 370 -16.17 39.35 4.17
C ALA A 370 -16.67 40.52 5.06
N GLU A 371 -17.75 40.29 5.80
CA GLU A 371 -18.30 41.26 6.76
C GLU A 371 -17.31 41.57 7.88
N LYS A 372 -16.70 40.56 8.49
CA LYS A 372 -15.64 40.74 9.50
C LYS A 372 -14.40 41.39 8.90
N ALA A 373 -14.04 41.05 7.68
CA ALA A 373 -12.94 41.66 6.97
C ALA A 373 -13.16 43.17 6.78
N LEU A 374 -14.37 43.56 6.42
CA LEU A 374 -14.73 45.00 6.30
C LEU A 374 -14.60 45.75 7.62
N GLU A 375 -15.06 45.18 8.72
CA GLU A 375 -14.88 45.77 10.07
C GLU A 375 -13.41 45.94 10.41
N MET A 376 -12.60 44.91 10.19
CA MET A 376 -11.17 44.95 10.42
C MET A 376 -10.46 45.96 9.53
N ALA A 377 -10.89 46.07 8.25
CA ALA A 377 -10.35 47.04 7.31
C ALA A 377 -10.65 48.49 7.73
N LYS A 378 -11.86 48.77 8.20
CA LYS A 378 -12.24 50.09 8.74
C LYS A 378 -11.39 50.46 9.97
N GLU A 379 -11.18 49.53 10.87
CA GLU A 379 -10.36 49.72 12.05
C GLU A 379 -8.88 49.92 11.67
N LYS A 380 -8.33 49.09 10.81
CA LYS A 380 -6.92 49.16 10.40
C LYS A 380 -6.57 50.44 9.64
N THR A 381 -7.46 50.92 8.77
CA THR A 381 -7.24 52.11 7.95
C THR A 381 -7.74 53.41 8.60
N GLY A 382 -8.59 53.32 9.63
CA GLY A 382 -9.28 54.46 10.19
C GLY A 382 -10.34 55.08 9.27
N ASN A 383 -10.69 54.40 8.14
CA ASN A 383 -11.67 54.85 7.16
C ASN A 383 -13.00 54.15 7.31
N ALA A 384 -13.95 54.81 7.99
CA ALA A 384 -15.29 54.26 8.19
C ALA A 384 -16.17 54.23 6.92
N SER A 385 -15.72 54.82 5.83
CA SER A 385 -16.44 54.89 4.54
C SER A 385 -16.17 53.70 3.63
N LEU A 386 -15.26 52.79 4.01
CA LEU A 386 -15.01 51.58 3.24
C LEU A 386 -16.27 50.71 3.08
N THR A 387 -16.42 50.15 1.92
CA THR A 387 -17.51 49.20 1.55
C THR A 387 -16.93 47.85 1.12
N MET A 388 -17.77 46.84 1.01
CA MET A 388 -17.35 45.54 0.51
C MET A 388 -16.71 45.59 -0.88
N ALA A 389 -17.17 46.53 -1.74
CA ALA A 389 -16.63 46.74 -3.10
C ALA A 389 -15.17 47.26 -3.08
N ASP A 390 -14.73 47.89 -1.98
CA ASP A 390 -13.35 48.38 -1.84
C ASP A 390 -12.36 47.26 -1.48
N LEU A 391 -12.83 46.11 -1.02
CA LEU A 391 -12.03 44.96 -0.66
C LEU A 391 -11.93 43.96 -1.84
N ARG A 392 -10.75 43.43 -2.02
CA ARG A 392 -10.50 42.37 -3.02
C ARG A 392 -10.00 41.12 -2.30
N GLN A 393 -10.85 40.11 -2.27
CA GLN A 393 -10.44 38.82 -1.71
C GLN A 393 -9.34 38.18 -2.56
N ASP A 394 -8.39 37.51 -1.93
CA ASP A 394 -7.34 36.75 -2.60
C ASP A 394 -7.96 35.77 -3.61
N GLU A 395 -7.41 35.73 -4.82
CA GLU A 395 -7.89 34.86 -5.90
C GLU A 395 -7.46 33.39 -5.72
N ASP A 396 -6.41 33.18 -4.93
CA ASP A 396 -5.83 31.85 -4.73
C ASP A 396 -6.67 31.00 -3.78
N VAL A 397 -6.50 29.69 -3.92
CA VAL A 397 -7.11 28.71 -3.03
C VAL A 397 -6.04 28.00 -2.20
N LEU A 398 -6.48 27.30 -1.18
CA LEU A 398 -5.62 26.47 -0.33
C LEU A 398 -5.34 25.12 -0.98
N ASP A 399 -4.15 24.58 -0.69
CA ASP A 399 -3.80 23.20 -0.98
C ASP A 399 -4.86 22.23 -0.43
N THR A 400 -5.26 21.24 -1.20
CA THR A 400 -6.23 20.21 -0.78
C THR A 400 -5.87 19.61 0.59
N TRP A 401 -4.59 19.37 0.84
CA TRP A 401 -4.13 18.78 2.10
C TRP A 401 -4.34 19.68 3.32
N PHE A 402 -4.52 20.97 3.13
CA PHE A 402 -4.90 21.90 4.21
C PHE A 402 -6.34 21.70 4.68
N SER A 403 -7.16 20.98 3.92
CA SER A 403 -8.48 20.50 4.37
C SER A 403 -8.40 19.09 4.92
N SER A 404 -7.68 18.21 4.24
CA SER A 404 -7.60 16.78 4.58
C SER A 404 -6.88 16.52 5.91
N TRP A 405 -5.96 17.36 6.31
CA TRP A 405 -5.27 17.23 7.61
C TRP A 405 -6.20 17.42 8.82
N LEU A 406 -7.35 18.04 8.61
CA LEU A 406 -8.36 18.26 9.67
C LEU A 406 -9.37 17.10 9.75
N TRP A 407 -9.29 16.11 8.85
CA TRP A 407 -10.32 15.08 8.68
C TRP A 407 -10.77 14.40 9.97
N PRO A 408 -9.88 13.89 10.84
CA PRO A 408 -10.30 13.27 12.10
C PRO A 408 -11.04 14.20 13.06
N ILE A 409 -10.87 15.50 12.91
CA ILE A 409 -11.46 16.53 13.78
C ILE A 409 -12.73 17.08 13.14
N SER A 410 -12.66 17.46 11.86
CA SER A 410 -13.76 18.15 11.16
C SER A 410 -14.96 17.25 10.89
N LEU A 411 -14.77 15.93 10.78
CA LEU A 411 -15.87 14.98 10.61
C LEU A 411 -16.87 15.01 11.76
N PHE A 412 -16.40 15.31 12.95
CA PHE A 412 -17.21 15.43 14.16
C PHE A 412 -17.35 16.88 14.64
N ASN A 413 -17.17 17.82 13.71
CA ASN A 413 -17.30 19.25 13.98
C ASN A 413 -16.39 19.78 15.11
N GLY A 414 -15.24 19.15 15.31
CA GLY A 414 -14.36 19.45 16.45
C GLY A 414 -13.59 20.77 16.36
N ILE A 415 -13.60 21.45 15.22
CA ILE A 415 -13.05 22.80 15.08
C ILE A 415 -14.07 23.86 15.51
N ASN A 416 -15.31 23.75 15.04
CA ASN A 416 -16.35 24.75 15.32
C ASN A 416 -17.01 24.53 16.69
N ASP A 417 -17.12 23.29 17.12
CA ASP A 417 -17.68 22.89 18.42
C ASP A 417 -16.76 21.84 19.09
N PRO A 418 -15.65 22.26 19.70
CA PRO A 418 -14.61 21.38 20.21
C PRO A 418 -15.03 20.51 21.40
N ASP A 419 -16.11 20.83 22.06
CA ASP A 419 -16.58 20.12 23.27
C ASP A 419 -17.79 19.22 23.02
N ASN A 420 -18.19 19.00 21.76
CA ASN A 420 -19.34 18.15 21.45
C ASN A 420 -19.10 16.68 21.83
N GLN A 421 -20.17 15.94 22.07
CA GLN A 421 -20.11 14.56 22.55
C GLN A 421 -19.44 13.62 21.53
N GLU A 422 -19.70 13.78 20.25
CA GLU A 422 -19.16 12.88 19.21
C GLU A 422 -17.65 12.96 19.11
N ILE A 423 -17.08 14.17 19.06
CA ILE A 423 -15.63 14.34 19.01
C ILE A 423 -14.95 13.81 20.28
N ASN A 424 -15.56 13.99 21.44
CA ASN A 424 -15.03 13.47 22.70
C ASN A 424 -15.12 11.94 22.79
N TYR A 425 -16.07 11.32 22.11
CA TYR A 425 -16.19 9.86 22.04
C TYR A 425 -15.27 9.22 21.00
N TYR A 426 -15.24 9.74 19.77
CA TYR A 426 -14.53 9.12 18.67
C TYR A 426 -13.07 9.56 18.51
N TYR A 427 -12.69 10.68 19.08
CA TYR A 427 -11.32 11.19 19.01
C TYR A 427 -10.56 10.93 20.34
N PRO A 428 -9.34 10.34 20.33
CA PRO A 428 -8.60 9.82 19.20
C PRO A 428 -9.29 8.63 18.54
N THR A 429 -9.09 8.51 17.20
CA THR A 429 -9.55 7.30 16.50
C THR A 429 -8.62 6.12 16.79
N SER A 430 -9.07 4.90 16.54
CA SER A 430 -8.28 3.71 16.85
C SER A 430 -7.19 3.48 15.82
N ASP A 431 -7.58 3.41 14.56
CA ASP A 431 -6.69 3.04 13.46
C ASP A 431 -6.84 3.97 12.27
N LEU A 432 -5.72 4.34 11.67
CA LEU A 432 -5.65 4.89 10.33
C LEU A 432 -5.03 3.84 9.42
N VAL A 433 -5.66 3.56 8.28
CA VAL A 433 -5.14 2.66 7.26
C VAL A 433 -4.90 3.44 5.98
N THR A 434 -3.67 3.47 5.50
CA THR A 434 -3.28 4.26 4.33
C THR A 434 -2.05 3.67 3.64
N GLY A 435 -1.79 4.12 2.40
CA GLY A 435 -0.54 3.83 1.72
C GLY A 435 0.63 4.66 2.28
N PRO A 436 1.86 4.15 2.21
CA PRO A 436 3.03 4.89 2.69
C PRO A 436 3.42 6.08 1.80
N ASP A 437 2.89 6.14 0.58
CA ASP A 437 3.14 7.21 -0.39
C ASP A 437 2.57 8.56 0.06
N ILE A 438 1.58 8.58 0.94
CA ILE A 438 0.99 9.81 1.48
C ILE A 438 1.29 10.06 2.97
N ILE A 439 2.37 9.47 3.48
CA ILE A 439 2.79 9.65 4.88
C ILE A 439 3.03 11.13 5.21
N PHE A 440 3.66 11.88 4.32
CA PHE A 440 3.96 13.30 4.53
C PHE A 440 2.79 14.21 4.17
N PHE A 441 2.02 13.84 3.15
CA PHE A 441 0.86 14.61 2.71
C PHE A 441 -0.28 14.59 3.72
N TRP A 442 -0.54 13.42 4.29
CA TRP A 442 -1.75 13.21 5.10
C TRP A 442 -1.45 12.79 6.53
N VAL A 443 -0.75 11.67 6.73
CA VAL A 443 -0.54 11.08 8.07
C VAL A 443 0.15 12.07 9.00
N ALA A 444 1.31 12.59 8.60
CA ALA A 444 2.09 13.54 9.40
C ALA A 444 1.30 14.83 9.68
N ARG A 445 0.62 15.35 8.67
CA ARG A 445 -0.16 16.59 8.79
C ARG A 445 -1.40 16.41 9.67
N MET A 446 -2.07 15.26 9.63
CA MET A 446 -3.15 14.96 10.59
C MET A 446 -2.63 14.89 12.02
N ILE A 447 -1.46 14.30 12.25
CA ILE A 447 -0.83 14.26 13.57
C ILE A 447 -0.56 15.67 14.07
N MET A 448 -0.01 16.54 13.22
CA MET A 448 0.24 17.95 13.52
C MET A 448 -1.05 18.69 13.91
N ALA A 449 -2.08 18.58 13.08
CA ALA A 449 -3.37 19.22 13.36
C ALA A 449 -4.02 18.68 14.64
N GLY A 450 -3.90 17.39 14.89
CA GLY A 450 -4.42 16.73 16.08
C GLY A 450 -3.80 17.32 17.36
N TYR A 451 -2.50 17.44 17.40
CA TYR A 451 -1.82 18.06 18.56
C TYR A 451 -2.10 19.53 18.71
N GLU A 452 -2.18 20.29 17.61
CA GLU A 452 -2.47 21.72 17.66
C GLU A 452 -3.89 22.01 18.18
N TYR A 453 -4.89 21.27 17.72
CA TYR A 453 -6.29 21.58 18.00
C TYR A 453 -6.94 20.70 19.07
N ARG A 454 -6.38 19.52 19.35
CA ARG A 454 -6.90 18.59 20.36
C ARG A 454 -5.92 18.27 21.48
N GLY A 455 -4.65 18.66 21.36
CA GLY A 455 -3.61 18.38 22.35
C GLY A 455 -3.24 16.92 22.47
N LYS A 456 -3.67 16.06 21.56
CA LYS A 456 -3.39 14.62 21.54
C LYS A 456 -3.47 14.04 20.14
N MET A 457 -2.90 12.84 19.96
CA MET A 457 -2.87 12.12 18.69
C MET A 457 -4.26 11.97 18.06
N PRO A 458 -4.36 12.07 16.73
CA PRO A 458 -5.64 11.87 16.03
C PRO A 458 -6.05 10.40 15.90
N PHE A 459 -5.09 9.48 15.95
CA PHE A 459 -5.27 8.03 15.91
C PHE A 459 -4.15 7.34 16.71
N LYS A 460 -4.44 6.17 17.26
CA LYS A 460 -3.47 5.42 18.08
C LYS A 460 -2.49 4.61 17.25
N ASN A 461 -2.96 4.07 16.13
CA ASN A 461 -2.20 3.19 15.24
C ASN A 461 -2.31 3.64 13.79
N VAL A 462 -1.23 3.51 13.05
CA VAL A 462 -1.22 3.67 11.59
C VAL A 462 -0.76 2.37 10.95
N TYR A 463 -1.63 1.77 10.17
CA TYR A 463 -1.32 0.60 9.37
C TYR A 463 -1.06 1.01 7.92
N PHE A 464 0.19 0.84 7.47
CA PHE A 464 0.57 1.14 6.09
C PHE A 464 0.36 -0.09 5.22
N THR A 465 -0.52 0.05 4.22
CA THR A 465 -0.76 -0.99 3.23
C THR A 465 0.28 -0.94 2.13
N GLY A 466 0.44 -2.05 1.40
CA GLY A 466 1.16 -2.05 0.14
C GLY A 466 0.38 -1.31 -0.96
N ILE A 467 1.10 -0.89 -1.99
CA ILE A 467 0.52 -0.33 -3.21
C ILE A 467 0.34 -1.45 -4.22
N VAL A 468 -0.82 -1.47 -4.88
CA VAL A 468 -1.10 -2.47 -5.93
C VAL A 468 -0.26 -2.18 -7.17
N ARG A 469 0.50 -3.19 -7.61
CA ARG A 469 1.33 -3.15 -8.82
C ARG A 469 0.92 -4.25 -9.77
N ASP A 470 1.29 -4.12 -11.04
CA ASP A 470 1.05 -5.16 -12.02
C ASP A 470 1.99 -6.38 -11.81
N LYS A 471 1.81 -7.42 -12.61
CA LYS A 471 2.61 -8.67 -12.53
C LYS A 471 4.11 -8.45 -12.72
N LEU A 472 4.49 -7.35 -13.37
CA LEU A 472 5.88 -6.97 -13.60
C LEU A 472 6.44 -6.03 -12.52
N GLY A 473 5.65 -5.75 -11.49
CA GLY A 473 6.04 -4.84 -10.40
C GLY A 473 5.95 -3.36 -10.74
N ARG A 474 5.29 -3.00 -11.87
CA ARG A 474 5.15 -1.60 -12.28
C ARG A 474 3.94 -0.94 -11.61
N LYS A 475 4.06 0.35 -11.33
CA LYS A 475 2.94 1.15 -10.84
C LYS A 475 1.80 1.12 -11.87
N MET A 476 0.58 0.90 -11.41
CA MET A 476 -0.60 0.93 -12.26
C MET A 476 -0.89 2.35 -12.73
N SER A 477 -1.13 2.50 -14.03
CA SER A 477 -1.53 3.78 -14.62
C SER A 477 -2.48 3.55 -15.80
N LYS A 478 -3.36 4.53 -16.03
CA LYS A 478 -4.25 4.52 -17.21
C LYS A 478 -3.49 4.56 -18.53
N SER A 479 -2.35 5.25 -18.55
CA SER A 479 -1.51 5.37 -19.74
C SER A 479 -0.85 4.04 -20.14
N LEU A 480 -0.53 3.19 -19.18
CA LEU A 480 0.03 1.85 -19.42
C LEU A 480 -1.06 0.80 -19.69
N GLY A 481 -2.32 1.09 -19.41
CA GLY A 481 -3.42 0.14 -19.56
C GLY A 481 -3.31 -1.09 -18.64
N ASN A 482 -2.51 -1.03 -17.59
CA ASN A 482 -2.24 -2.12 -16.66
C ASN A 482 -3.08 -2.07 -15.38
N SER A 483 -4.06 -1.16 -15.31
CA SER A 483 -4.97 -1.02 -14.17
C SER A 483 -6.32 -1.67 -14.51
N PRO A 484 -6.66 -2.83 -13.92
CA PRO A 484 -7.96 -3.44 -14.15
C PRO A 484 -9.08 -2.60 -13.53
N ASP A 485 -10.25 -2.62 -14.15
CA ASP A 485 -11.44 -1.99 -13.59
C ASP A 485 -11.97 -2.82 -12.43
N PRO A 486 -12.05 -2.27 -11.19
CA PRO A 486 -12.57 -2.99 -10.04
C PRO A 486 -13.98 -3.53 -10.24
N LEU A 487 -14.85 -2.82 -10.93
CA LEU A 487 -16.22 -3.27 -11.18
C LEU A 487 -16.27 -4.49 -12.09
N GLN A 488 -15.42 -4.55 -13.11
CA GLN A 488 -15.30 -5.71 -13.99
C GLN A 488 -14.77 -6.94 -13.24
N LEU A 489 -13.79 -6.75 -12.35
CA LEU A 489 -13.29 -7.83 -11.50
C LEU A 489 -14.38 -8.37 -10.56
N ILE A 490 -15.19 -7.49 -9.98
CA ILE A 490 -16.32 -7.87 -9.12
C ILE A 490 -17.38 -8.64 -9.92
N GLU A 491 -17.70 -8.23 -11.13
CA GLU A 491 -18.62 -8.98 -12.00
C GLU A 491 -18.10 -10.38 -12.34
N GLN A 492 -16.80 -10.51 -12.59
CA GLN A 492 -16.19 -11.77 -13.00
C GLN A 492 -15.97 -12.74 -11.84
N TYR A 493 -15.51 -12.25 -10.70
CA TYR A 493 -15.09 -13.09 -9.57
C TYR A 493 -15.94 -12.94 -8.30
N GLY A 494 -16.88 -12.00 -8.30
CA GLY A 494 -17.61 -11.60 -7.09
C GLY A 494 -16.79 -10.70 -6.17
N ALA A 495 -17.46 -9.89 -5.36
CA ALA A 495 -16.79 -8.98 -4.42
C ALA A 495 -15.93 -9.75 -3.40
N ASP A 496 -16.43 -10.85 -2.85
CA ASP A 496 -15.68 -11.69 -1.91
C ASP A 496 -14.42 -12.31 -2.55
N GLY A 497 -14.51 -12.73 -3.82
CA GLY A 497 -13.36 -13.24 -4.56
C GLY A 497 -12.28 -12.17 -4.76
N VAL A 498 -12.65 -10.96 -5.11
CA VAL A 498 -11.72 -9.82 -5.26
C VAL A 498 -11.08 -9.45 -3.92
N ARG A 499 -11.87 -9.34 -2.85
CA ARG A 499 -11.37 -9.04 -1.50
C ARG A 499 -10.34 -10.07 -1.04
N MET A 500 -10.66 -11.33 -1.21
CA MET A 500 -9.78 -12.43 -0.83
C MET A 500 -8.50 -12.45 -1.69
N GLY A 501 -8.63 -12.24 -2.98
CA GLY A 501 -7.49 -12.20 -3.91
C GLY A 501 -6.49 -11.08 -3.56
N LEU A 502 -6.98 -9.88 -3.24
CA LEU A 502 -6.15 -8.78 -2.77
C LEU A 502 -5.45 -9.11 -1.44
N MET A 503 -6.16 -9.71 -0.51
CA MET A 503 -5.60 -10.06 0.80
C MET A 503 -4.56 -11.19 0.72
N MET A 504 -4.73 -12.14 -0.17
CA MET A 504 -3.72 -13.19 -0.42
C MET A 504 -2.39 -12.62 -0.90
N ALA A 505 -2.45 -11.54 -1.68
CA ALA A 505 -1.28 -10.88 -2.26
C ALA A 505 -0.64 -9.83 -1.36
N ALA A 506 -1.25 -9.49 -0.22
CA ALA A 506 -0.91 -8.34 0.62
C ALA A 506 -0.07 -8.71 1.85
N PRO A 507 1.24 -9.00 1.73
CA PRO A 507 2.11 -9.07 2.90
C PRO A 507 2.23 -7.69 3.54
N ALA A 508 2.27 -7.62 4.86
CA ALA A 508 2.32 -6.37 5.61
C ALA A 508 3.48 -5.46 5.14
N GLY A 509 3.15 -4.25 4.70
CA GLY A 509 4.12 -3.20 4.37
C GLY A 509 4.88 -3.36 3.05
N ASN A 510 4.52 -4.31 2.21
CA ASN A 510 5.11 -4.48 0.89
C ASN A 510 4.08 -4.26 -0.22
N ASP A 511 4.55 -3.86 -1.39
CA ASP A 511 3.70 -3.69 -2.56
C ASP A 511 2.99 -5.00 -2.95
N ILE A 512 1.77 -4.87 -3.47
CA ILE A 512 0.89 -5.97 -3.80
C ILE A 512 1.03 -6.29 -5.29
N PRO A 513 1.71 -7.37 -5.68
CA PRO A 513 1.70 -7.82 -7.07
C PRO A 513 0.34 -8.43 -7.40
N PHE A 514 -0.50 -7.69 -8.11
CA PHE A 514 -1.86 -8.13 -8.42
C PHE A 514 -1.86 -9.13 -9.58
N ASP A 515 -2.57 -10.24 -9.36
CA ASP A 515 -2.84 -11.26 -10.37
C ASP A 515 -4.30 -11.70 -10.28
N ASP A 516 -5.02 -11.70 -11.40
CA ASP A 516 -6.41 -12.14 -11.49
C ASP A 516 -6.62 -13.58 -11.01
N ALA A 517 -5.59 -14.44 -11.13
CA ALA A 517 -5.62 -15.79 -10.62
C ALA A 517 -5.90 -15.87 -9.11
N LEU A 518 -5.50 -14.86 -8.34
CA LEU A 518 -5.81 -14.78 -6.91
C LEU A 518 -7.30 -14.53 -6.65
N CYS A 519 -7.94 -13.72 -7.49
CA CYS A 519 -9.37 -13.49 -7.44
C CYS A 519 -10.14 -14.77 -7.81
N GLU A 520 -9.64 -15.55 -8.76
CA GLU A 520 -10.18 -16.86 -9.11
C GLU A 520 -10.09 -17.84 -7.94
N GLN A 521 -8.96 -17.87 -7.22
CA GLN A 521 -8.84 -18.68 -6.01
C GLN A 521 -9.87 -18.27 -4.95
N GLY A 522 -10.11 -16.97 -4.79
CA GLY A 522 -11.13 -16.45 -3.90
C GLY A 522 -12.54 -16.91 -4.29
N ARG A 523 -12.87 -16.86 -5.58
CA ARG A 523 -14.13 -17.39 -6.09
C ARG A 523 -14.26 -18.90 -5.85
N ASN A 524 -13.21 -19.66 -6.08
CA ASN A 524 -13.19 -21.10 -5.85
C ASN A 524 -13.39 -21.42 -4.35
N PHE A 525 -12.85 -20.61 -3.47
CA PHE A 525 -13.10 -20.74 -2.04
C PHE A 525 -14.55 -20.44 -1.68
N ASN A 526 -15.16 -19.42 -2.28
CA ASN A 526 -16.60 -19.18 -2.15
C ASN A 526 -17.43 -20.41 -2.52
N ASN A 527 -17.09 -21.06 -3.63
CA ASN A 527 -17.75 -22.28 -4.08
C ASN A 527 -17.58 -23.44 -3.07
N LYS A 528 -16.40 -23.52 -2.45
CA LYS A 528 -16.11 -24.53 -1.42
C LYS A 528 -16.99 -24.32 -0.19
N ILE A 529 -17.12 -23.07 0.26
CA ILE A 529 -17.97 -22.72 1.41
C ILE A 529 -19.44 -23.03 1.09
N TRP A 530 -19.90 -22.65 -0.08
CA TRP A 530 -21.26 -22.91 -0.53
C TRP A 530 -21.58 -24.42 -0.61
N ASN A 531 -20.66 -25.20 -1.16
CA ASN A 531 -20.83 -26.66 -1.27
C ASN A 531 -20.84 -27.33 0.10
N ALA A 532 -20.01 -26.89 1.04
CA ALA A 532 -20.06 -27.40 2.43
C ALA A 532 -21.40 -27.07 3.09
N PHE A 533 -21.92 -25.87 2.90
CA PHE A 533 -23.25 -25.49 3.41
C PHE A 533 -24.34 -26.40 2.83
N ARG A 534 -24.34 -26.61 1.52
CA ARG A 534 -25.33 -27.48 0.86
C ARG A 534 -25.25 -28.92 1.35
N LEU A 535 -24.04 -29.43 1.56
CA LEU A 535 -23.84 -30.77 2.10
C LEU A 535 -24.48 -30.92 3.49
N ILE A 536 -24.16 -30.02 4.40
CA ILE A 536 -24.67 -30.05 5.78
C ILE A 536 -26.20 -29.90 5.83
N LYS A 537 -26.73 -28.92 5.11
CA LYS A 537 -28.18 -28.66 5.08
C LYS A 537 -28.98 -29.74 4.35
N GLY A 538 -28.33 -30.53 3.53
CA GLY A 538 -28.94 -31.69 2.83
C GLY A 538 -29.02 -32.97 3.67
N TRP A 539 -28.41 -33.00 4.85
CA TRP A 539 -28.46 -34.15 5.73
C TRP A 539 -29.86 -34.34 6.34
N THR A 540 -30.32 -35.61 6.43
CA THR A 540 -31.50 -35.98 7.18
C THR A 540 -31.08 -36.24 8.63
N VAL A 541 -31.76 -35.63 9.59
CA VAL A 541 -31.44 -35.75 11.02
C VAL A 541 -32.41 -36.73 11.68
N ASP A 542 -31.86 -37.71 12.40
CA ASP A 542 -32.64 -38.69 13.20
C ASP A 542 -32.19 -38.57 14.66
N SER A 543 -33.08 -38.03 15.50
CA SER A 543 -32.83 -37.82 16.93
C SER A 543 -32.80 -39.11 17.77
N THR A 544 -33.17 -40.27 17.19
CA THR A 544 -33.15 -41.58 17.85
C THR A 544 -31.79 -42.27 17.73
N ILE A 545 -30.91 -41.79 16.83
CA ILE A 545 -29.60 -42.39 16.64
C ILE A 545 -28.62 -41.83 17.71
N GLU A 546 -27.87 -42.71 18.33
CA GLU A 546 -26.75 -42.33 19.19
C GLU A 546 -25.59 -41.79 18.36
N GLN A 547 -24.88 -40.83 18.92
CA GLN A 547 -23.68 -40.26 18.27
C GLN A 547 -22.61 -41.34 18.10
N PRO A 548 -22.15 -41.64 16.89
CA PRO A 548 -21.03 -42.56 16.66
C PRO A 548 -19.77 -42.10 17.37
N GLU A 549 -18.93 -42.98 17.85
CA GLU A 549 -17.66 -42.68 18.53
C GLU A 549 -16.74 -41.86 17.63
N ALA A 550 -16.66 -42.21 16.34
CA ALA A 550 -15.87 -41.44 15.39
C ALA A 550 -16.34 -39.99 15.26
N ALA A 551 -17.65 -39.76 15.26
CA ALA A 551 -18.23 -38.45 15.22
C ALA A 551 -17.96 -37.65 16.50
N ALA A 552 -18.11 -38.27 17.67
CA ALA A 552 -17.80 -37.62 18.96
C ALA A 552 -16.32 -37.21 19.06
N THR A 553 -15.43 -38.06 18.62
CA THR A 553 -13.99 -37.79 18.57
C THR A 553 -13.68 -36.65 17.59
N ALA A 554 -14.31 -36.66 16.42
CA ALA A 554 -14.14 -35.58 15.42
C ALA A 554 -14.63 -34.23 15.93
N VAL A 555 -15.77 -34.20 16.61
CA VAL A 555 -16.32 -32.99 17.24
C VAL A 555 -15.36 -32.44 18.29
N LYS A 556 -14.83 -33.28 19.16
CA LYS A 556 -13.86 -32.89 20.19
C LYS A 556 -12.57 -32.33 19.54
N TRP A 557 -12.03 -33.01 18.55
CA TRP A 557 -10.86 -32.57 17.86
C TRP A 557 -11.05 -31.23 17.16
N PHE A 558 -12.11 -31.08 16.35
CA PHE A 558 -12.34 -29.86 15.61
C PHE A 558 -12.62 -28.66 16.50
N LYS A 559 -13.30 -28.84 17.62
CA LYS A 559 -13.49 -27.79 18.62
C LYS A 559 -12.15 -27.23 19.11
N MET A 560 -11.19 -28.09 19.40
CA MET A 560 -9.83 -27.68 19.82
C MET A 560 -9.09 -27.00 18.67
N GLN A 561 -9.19 -27.52 17.46
CA GLN A 561 -8.56 -26.92 16.28
C GLN A 561 -9.15 -25.53 15.96
N LEU A 562 -10.45 -25.38 16.12
CA LEU A 562 -11.15 -24.09 15.99
C LEU A 562 -10.65 -23.09 17.04
N ASP A 563 -10.62 -23.49 18.30
CA ASP A 563 -10.19 -22.63 19.41
C ASP A 563 -8.72 -22.18 19.24
N LYS A 564 -7.86 -23.08 18.83
CA LYS A 564 -6.45 -22.77 18.50
C LYS A 564 -6.34 -21.71 17.39
N THR A 565 -7.12 -21.87 16.33
CA THR A 565 -7.11 -20.95 15.19
C THR A 565 -7.70 -19.59 15.56
N ILE A 566 -8.75 -19.53 16.36
CA ILE A 566 -9.31 -18.26 16.85
C ILE A 566 -8.25 -17.49 17.65
N ALA A 567 -7.54 -18.16 18.55
CA ALA A 567 -6.48 -17.52 19.34
C ALA A 567 -5.32 -17.03 18.46
N GLU A 568 -4.91 -17.80 17.46
CA GLU A 568 -3.91 -17.41 16.47
C GLU A 568 -4.36 -16.19 15.67
N MET A 569 -5.60 -16.16 15.19
CA MET A 569 -6.16 -15.03 14.45
C MET A 569 -6.22 -13.76 15.30
N ASP A 570 -6.58 -13.89 16.56
CA ASP A 570 -6.62 -12.73 17.48
C ASP A 570 -5.22 -12.11 17.65
N ASP A 571 -4.19 -12.92 17.82
CA ASP A 571 -2.79 -12.46 17.86
C ASP A 571 -2.37 -11.79 16.55
N LEU A 572 -2.70 -12.38 15.41
CA LEU A 572 -2.38 -11.85 14.09
C LEU A 572 -3.09 -10.52 13.80
N PHE A 573 -4.35 -10.38 14.17
CA PHE A 573 -5.07 -9.10 14.07
C PHE A 573 -4.43 -8.02 14.95
N GLY A 574 -4.04 -8.37 16.17
CA GLY A 574 -3.32 -7.45 17.06
C GLY A 574 -1.99 -6.95 16.52
N LYS A 575 -1.36 -7.72 15.63
CA LYS A 575 -0.12 -7.38 14.93
C LYS A 575 -0.33 -6.79 13.54
N TYR A 576 -1.56 -6.57 13.11
CA TYR A 576 -1.94 -6.13 11.74
C TYR A 576 -1.45 -7.08 10.63
N ARG A 577 -1.35 -8.37 10.92
CA ARG A 577 -1.00 -9.42 9.95
C ARG A 577 -2.27 -10.02 9.34
N LEU A 578 -2.99 -9.20 8.58
CA LEU A 578 -4.33 -9.53 8.07
C LEU A 578 -4.31 -10.66 7.05
N SER A 579 -3.32 -10.69 6.17
CA SER A 579 -3.15 -11.76 5.18
C SER A 579 -2.94 -13.12 5.85
N GLU A 580 -2.10 -13.17 6.88
CA GLU A 580 -1.85 -14.38 7.66
C GLU A 580 -3.09 -14.82 8.45
N ALA A 581 -3.84 -13.88 9.03
CA ALA A 581 -5.11 -14.18 9.70
C ALA A 581 -6.13 -14.80 8.74
N MET A 582 -6.25 -14.26 7.53
CA MET A 582 -7.10 -14.81 6.49
C MET A 582 -6.66 -16.23 6.11
N MET A 583 -5.35 -16.45 5.92
CA MET A 583 -4.83 -17.76 5.58
C MET A 583 -5.03 -18.79 6.69
N ALA A 584 -5.02 -18.39 7.94
CA ALA A 584 -5.32 -19.26 9.06
C ALA A 584 -6.77 -19.80 9.00
N VAL A 585 -7.76 -18.95 8.78
CA VAL A 585 -9.15 -19.39 8.64
C VAL A 585 -9.41 -20.11 7.31
N TYR A 586 -8.71 -19.71 6.24
CA TYR A 586 -8.77 -20.43 4.97
C TYR A 586 -8.35 -21.88 5.12
N LYS A 587 -7.20 -22.14 5.75
CA LYS A 587 -6.70 -23.49 6.02
C LYS A 587 -7.61 -24.25 6.98
N LEU A 588 -8.09 -23.60 8.04
CA LEU A 588 -9.04 -24.21 8.96
C LEU A 588 -10.29 -24.70 8.24
N PHE A 589 -10.84 -23.90 7.35
CA PHE A 589 -12.04 -24.26 6.60
C PHE A 589 -11.75 -25.34 5.54
N TRP A 590 -10.76 -25.09 4.70
CA TRP A 590 -10.49 -25.96 3.54
C TRP A 590 -9.92 -27.32 3.96
N ASP A 591 -8.86 -27.29 4.77
CA ASP A 591 -8.14 -28.52 5.14
C ASP A 591 -8.81 -29.21 6.34
N GLU A 592 -8.96 -28.52 7.45
CA GLU A 592 -9.40 -29.16 8.68
C GLU A 592 -10.91 -29.42 8.71
N PHE A 593 -11.73 -28.46 8.35
CA PHE A 593 -13.18 -28.61 8.37
C PHE A 593 -13.69 -29.43 7.16
N SER A 594 -13.39 -29.00 5.95
CA SER A 594 -13.94 -29.61 4.75
C SER A 594 -13.28 -30.95 4.41
N SER A 595 -11.95 -31.03 4.45
CA SER A 595 -11.24 -32.23 4.05
C SER A 595 -11.19 -33.33 5.12
N TRP A 596 -11.22 -32.94 6.39
CA TRP A 596 -11.16 -33.92 7.48
C TRP A 596 -12.45 -34.01 8.31
N TYR A 597 -12.87 -32.93 8.97
CA TYR A 597 -14.03 -32.99 9.87
C TYR A 597 -15.29 -33.49 9.17
N LEU A 598 -15.68 -32.88 8.04
CA LEU A 598 -16.88 -33.28 7.32
C LEU A 598 -16.80 -34.75 6.81
N GLU A 599 -15.63 -35.18 6.39
CA GLU A 599 -15.43 -36.58 5.97
C GLU A 599 -15.55 -37.57 7.16
N MET A 600 -15.10 -37.16 8.35
CA MET A 600 -15.18 -37.95 9.57
C MET A 600 -16.62 -38.08 10.12
N VAL A 601 -17.47 -37.09 9.91
CA VAL A 601 -18.81 -37.04 10.48
C VAL A 601 -19.94 -37.28 9.49
N LYS A 602 -19.68 -37.17 8.16
CA LYS A 602 -20.76 -37.36 7.19
C LYS A 602 -21.37 -38.74 7.32
N PRO A 603 -22.72 -38.82 7.24
CA PRO A 603 -23.39 -40.11 7.27
C PRO A 603 -23.11 -40.93 6.00
N GLY A 604 -23.29 -42.21 6.06
CA GLY A 604 -23.26 -43.09 4.89
C GLY A 604 -24.29 -42.64 3.85
N TYR A 605 -24.12 -43.10 2.61
CA TYR A 605 -25.02 -42.75 1.51
C TYR A 605 -26.49 -43.07 1.89
N GLN A 606 -27.34 -42.07 1.74
CA GLN A 606 -28.77 -42.10 2.10
C GLN A 606 -29.08 -42.50 3.58
N GLN A 607 -28.08 -42.40 4.44
CA GLN A 607 -28.25 -42.62 5.88
C GLN A 607 -28.45 -41.30 6.62
N PRO A 608 -29.25 -41.29 7.71
CA PRO A 608 -29.40 -40.08 8.53
C PRO A 608 -28.18 -39.82 9.43
N VAL A 609 -27.99 -38.57 9.84
CA VAL A 609 -27.04 -38.16 10.85
C VAL A 609 -27.71 -38.09 12.21
N ASP A 610 -26.97 -38.35 13.27
CA ASP A 610 -27.45 -38.14 14.63
C ASP A 610 -27.56 -36.61 14.93
N LYS A 611 -28.52 -36.30 15.82
CA LYS A 611 -28.80 -34.87 16.15
C LYS A 611 -27.63 -34.19 16.81
N SER A 612 -26.88 -34.85 17.70
CA SER A 612 -25.74 -34.25 18.40
C SER A 612 -24.64 -33.80 17.45
N THR A 613 -24.25 -34.67 16.50
CA THR A 613 -23.25 -34.33 15.47
C THR A 613 -23.75 -33.20 14.56
N TYR A 614 -25.03 -33.26 14.15
CA TYR A 614 -25.60 -32.21 13.29
C TYR A 614 -25.58 -30.85 13.96
N LEU A 615 -26.00 -30.75 15.23
CA LEU A 615 -25.98 -29.47 15.96
C LEU A 615 -24.54 -28.96 16.18
N SER A 616 -23.61 -29.84 16.49
CA SER A 616 -22.20 -29.48 16.61
C SER A 616 -21.63 -28.94 15.29
N THR A 617 -21.98 -29.60 14.17
CA THR A 617 -21.55 -29.18 12.83
C THR A 617 -22.14 -27.82 12.44
N LEU A 618 -23.40 -27.56 12.73
CA LEU A 618 -24.02 -26.24 12.55
C LEU A 618 -23.31 -25.17 13.39
N GLY A 619 -22.99 -25.49 14.64
CA GLY A 619 -22.25 -24.59 15.51
C GLY A 619 -20.85 -24.25 14.99
N PHE A 620 -20.16 -25.24 14.47
CA PHE A 620 -18.84 -25.04 13.83
C PHE A 620 -18.93 -24.22 12.55
N PHE A 621 -19.93 -24.49 11.72
CA PHE A 621 -20.15 -23.72 10.51
C PHE A 621 -20.48 -22.26 10.82
N ASP A 622 -21.33 -22.03 11.81
CA ASP A 622 -21.62 -20.66 12.32
C ASP A 622 -20.34 -19.96 12.77
N ALA A 623 -19.51 -20.61 13.58
CA ALA A 623 -18.22 -20.05 14.03
C ALA A 623 -17.30 -19.74 12.86
N LEU A 624 -17.18 -20.62 11.89
CA LEU A 624 -16.38 -20.41 10.68
C LEU A 624 -16.88 -19.22 9.85
N LEU A 625 -18.21 -19.06 9.71
CA LEU A 625 -18.79 -17.91 9.04
C LEU A 625 -18.46 -16.60 9.77
N ARG A 626 -18.46 -16.61 11.09
CA ARG A 626 -18.06 -15.45 11.91
C ARG A 626 -16.59 -15.09 11.69
N LEU A 627 -15.72 -16.06 11.64
CA LEU A 627 -14.27 -15.84 11.39
C LEU A 627 -13.98 -15.36 9.99
N LEU A 628 -14.73 -15.84 9.00
CA LEU A 628 -14.59 -15.47 7.59
C LEU A 628 -15.22 -14.10 7.26
N HIS A 629 -16.23 -13.68 8.02
CA HIS A 629 -17.06 -12.51 7.69
C HIS A 629 -16.26 -11.23 7.41
N PRO A 630 -15.24 -10.84 8.19
CA PRO A 630 -14.48 -9.65 7.88
C PRO A 630 -13.82 -9.67 6.48
N PHE A 631 -13.45 -10.84 6.01
CA PHE A 631 -12.79 -11.04 4.70
C PHE A 631 -13.79 -11.20 3.56
N MET A 632 -14.89 -11.91 3.80
CA MET A 632 -15.88 -12.36 2.81
C MET A 632 -17.30 -12.03 3.28
N PRO A 633 -17.68 -10.75 3.36
CA PRO A 633 -18.92 -10.36 4.03
C PRO A 633 -20.19 -10.82 3.32
N PHE A 634 -20.19 -10.96 2.00
CA PHE A 634 -21.42 -11.26 1.25
C PHE A 634 -21.86 -12.73 1.41
N ILE A 635 -20.98 -13.66 1.08
CA ILE A 635 -21.33 -15.09 1.20
C ILE A 635 -21.57 -15.49 2.64
N THR A 636 -20.81 -14.97 3.58
CA THR A 636 -20.94 -15.32 5.00
C THR A 636 -22.26 -14.84 5.57
N GLU A 637 -22.69 -13.63 5.26
CA GLU A 637 -24.00 -13.12 5.68
C GLU A 637 -25.15 -13.92 5.03
N GLU A 638 -25.09 -14.18 3.74
CA GLU A 638 -26.07 -14.96 3.00
C GLU A 638 -26.27 -16.34 3.61
N LEU A 639 -25.18 -17.07 3.85
CA LEU A 639 -25.23 -18.41 4.41
C LEU A 639 -25.61 -18.41 5.90
N TRP A 640 -25.17 -17.42 6.66
CA TRP A 640 -25.53 -17.31 8.08
C TRP A 640 -27.03 -17.06 8.28
N GLN A 641 -27.64 -16.24 7.42
CA GLN A 641 -29.10 -16.06 7.41
C GLN A 641 -29.85 -17.34 7.04
N ALA A 642 -29.30 -18.16 6.15
CA ALA A 642 -29.91 -19.41 5.71
C ALA A 642 -29.60 -20.62 6.60
N LEU A 643 -28.60 -20.51 7.49
CA LEU A 643 -28.16 -21.61 8.34
C LEU A 643 -29.21 -21.99 9.37
N GLU A 644 -29.77 -20.98 10.02
CA GLU A 644 -30.81 -21.10 11.06
C GLU A 644 -31.79 -19.94 10.94
N PRO A 645 -33.05 -20.08 11.48
CA PRO A 645 -33.98 -18.98 11.52
C PRO A 645 -33.42 -17.78 12.31
N ARG A 646 -33.49 -16.57 11.72
CA ARG A 646 -33.05 -15.33 12.34
C ARG A 646 -34.22 -14.39 12.57
N LYS A 647 -34.09 -13.51 13.56
CA LYS A 647 -35.04 -12.43 13.77
C LYS A 647 -34.81 -11.34 12.69
N GLU A 648 -35.87 -10.57 12.41
CA GLU A 648 -35.71 -9.41 11.50
C GLU A 648 -34.67 -8.43 12.05
N GLY A 649 -33.73 -8.02 11.16
CA GLY A 649 -32.64 -7.12 11.51
C GLY A 649 -31.42 -7.77 12.17
N GLU A 650 -31.47 -9.07 12.44
CA GLU A 650 -30.29 -9.82 12.93
C GLU A 650 -29.26 -9.96 11.81
N SER A 651 -28.01 -9.60 12.09
CA SER A 651 -26.93 -9.64 11.11
C SER A 651 -25.65 -10.22 11.70
N LEU A 652 -24.94 -10.99 10.87
CA LEU A 652 -23.62 -11.49 11.17
C LEU A 652 -22.61 -10.37 11.44
N MET A 653 -22.83 -9.21 10.85
CA MET A 653 -21.97 -8.02 11.01
C MET A 653 -21.71 -7.64 12.48
N VAL A 654 -22.69 -7.87 13.33
CA VAL A 654 -22.63 -7.56 14.77
C VAL A 654 -22.63 -8.80 15.68
N ALA A 655 -22.56 -9.98 15.10
CA ALA A 655 -22.41 -11.22 15.86
C ALA A 655 -20.99 -11.30 16.45
N LEU A 656 -20.88 -11.74 17.70
CA LEU A 656 -19.61 -11.77 18.41
C LEU A 656 -18.71 -12.91 17.91
N ILE A 657 -17.40 -12.66 17.89
CA ILE A 657 -16.39 -13.70 17.71
C ILE A 657 -16.56 -14.74 18.83
N PRO A 658 -16.51 -16.05 18.52
CA PRO A 658 -16.68 -17.09 19.53
C PRO A 658 -15.61 -17.04 20.63
N GLU A 659 -15.98 -17.34 21.84
CA GLU A 659 -15.06 -17.48 22.95
C GLU A 659 -14.17 -18.71 22.79
N VAL A 660 -12.94 -18.63 23.29
CA VAL A 660 -11.91 -19.65 23.16
C VAL A 660 -11.78 -20.42 24.47
N ALA A 661 -11.82 -21.74 24.38
CA ALA A 661 -11.49 -22.63 25.50
C ALA A 661 -10.00 -23.04 25.47
N PRO A 662 -9.42 -23.48 26.61
CA PRO A 662 -8.06 -24.02 26.62
C PRO A 662 -7.91 -25.21 25.66
N VAL A 663 -6.78 -25.29 24.98
CA VAL A 663 -6.47 -26.29 23.95
C VAL A 663 -5.46 -27.30 24.48
N ASP A 664 -5.74 -28.59 24.32
CA ASP A 664 -4.79 -29.67 24.57
C ASP A 664 -3.95 -29.92 23.30
N ASN A 665 -2.75 -29.36 23.27
CA ASN A 665 -1.85 -29.49 22.12
C ASN A 665 -1.39 -30.92 21.85
N LEU A 666 -1.26 -31.76 22.89
CA LEU A 666 -0.92 -33.18 22.72
C LEU A 666 -2.01 -33.92 21.94
N TYR A 667 -3.26 -33.63 22.26
CA TYR A 667 -4.39 -34.22 21.54
C TYR A 667 -4.40 -33.82 20.05
N LEU A 668 -4.06 -32.59 19.74
CA LEU A 668 -3.92 -32.13 18.33
C LEU A 668 -2.73 -32.80 17.63
N GLU A 669 -1.60 -32.98 18.30
CA GLU A 669 -0.44 -33.67 17.76
C GLU A 669 -0.76 -35.17 17.51
N ASP A 670 -1.46 -35.82 18.39
CA ASP A 670 -1.92 -37.21 18.21
C ASP A 670 -2.83 -37.34 16.98
N PHE A 671 -3.63 -36.33 16.70
CA PHE A 671 -4.47 -36.32 15.49
C PHE A 671 -3.63 -36.17 14.21
N GLU A 672 -2.55 -35.40 14.24
CA GLU A 672 -1.63 -35.32 13.10
C GLU A 672 -1.01 -36.69 12.80
N ILE A 673 -0.68 -37.48 13.83
CA ILE A 673 -0.25 -38.86 13.68
C ILE A 673 -1.36 -39.71 13.05
N ALA A 674 -2.60 -39.56 13.51
CA ALA A 674 -3.77 -40.25 12.93
C ALA A 674 -3.94 -39.93 11.44
N LYS A 675 -3.76 -38.67 11.03
CA LYS A 675 -3.77 -38.25 9.61
C LYS A 675 -2.71 -38.96 8.79
N GLU A 676 -1.49 -39.10 9.31
CA GLU A 676 -0.41 -39.82 8.66
C GLU A 676 -0.77 -41.34 8.48
N ILE A 677 -1.38 -41.93 9.51
CA ILE A 677 -1.83 -43.33 9.43
C ILE A 677 -2.90 -43.50 8.33
N VAL A 678 -3.89 -42.60 8.30
CA VAL A 678 -4.92 -42.59 7.25
C VAL A 678 -4.29 -42.43 5.86
N GLY A 679 -3.33 -41.52 5.74
CA GLY A 679 -2.57 -41.31 4.51
C GLY A 679 -1.83 -42.58 4.04
N GLY A 680 -1.18 -43.28 4.98
CA GLY A 680 -0.48 -44.56 4.72
C GLY A 680 -1.40 -45.64 4.20
N VAL A 681 -2.55 -45.84 4.84
CA VAL A 681 -3.55 -46.84 4.38
C VAL A 681 -4.12 -46.48 3.01
N ARG A 682 -4.43 -45.19 2.79
CA ARG A 682 -4.92 -44.73 1.46
C ARG A 682 -3.88 -44.94 0.37
N THR A 683 -2.62 -44.72 0.66
CA THR A 683 -1.52 -44.98 -0.28
C THR A 683 -1.42 -46.43 -0.63
N ILE A 684 -1.55 -47.36 0.34
CA ILE A 684 -1.59 -48.80 0.09
C ILE A 684 -2.77 -49.18 -0.82
N ARG A 685 -3.96 -48.65 -0.53
CA ARG A 685 -5.13 -48.90 -1.39
C ARG A 685 -4.89 -48.48 -2.84
N LEU A 686 -4.29 -47.31 -3.03
CA LEU A 686 -3.98 -46.76 -4.35
C LEU A 686 -2.95 -47.65 -5.09
N GLN A 687 -1.84 -47.97 -4.40
CA GLN A 687 -0.74 -48.73 -4.97
C GLN A 687 -1.12 -50.18 -5.29
N LYS A 688 -1.97 -50.79 -4.45
CA LYS A 688 -2.42 -52.18 -4.61
C LYS A 688 -3.77 -52.27 -5.35
N ASN A 689 -4.32 -51.17 -5.81
CA ASN A 689 -5.59 -51.12 -6.52
C ASN A 689 -6.76 -51.75 -5.74
N ILE A 690 -6.83 -51.48 -4.43
CA ILE A 690 -7.86 -52.03 -3.54
C ILE A 690 -9.03 -51.04 -3.50
N PRO A 691 -10.27 -51.46 -3.86
CA PRO A 691 -11.44 -50.60 -3.79
C PRO A 691 -11.72 -50.11 -2.37
N ASN A 692 -12.18 -48.86 -2.21
CA ASN A 692 -12.49 -48.28 -0.91
C ASN A 692 -13.62 -49.01 -0.16
N LYS A 693 -14.48 -49.76 -0.88
CA LYS A 693 -15.54 -50.58 -0.30
C LYS A 693 -15.06 -51.87 0.39
N GLU A 694 -13.84 -52.32 0.06
CA GLU A 694 -13.24 -53.48 0.71
C GLU A 694 -12.69 -53.14 2.07
N ALA A 695 -13.20 -53.83 3.11
CA ALA A 695 -12.70 -53.65 4.48
C ALA A 695 -11.31 -54.25 4.64
N LEU A 696 -10.44 -53.54 5.34
CA LEU A 696 -9.06 -53.95 5.62
C LEU A 696 -8.86 -54.08 7.13
N GLU A 697 -7.90 -54.89 7.53
CA GLU A 697 -7.36 -54.96 8.87
C GLU A 697 -6.09 -54.12 8.92
N LEU A 698 -5.88 -53.40 10.02
CA LEU A 698 -4.65 -52.66 10.31
C LEU A 698 -3.95 -53.29 11.52
N GLN A 699 -2.72 -53.70 11.32
CA GLN A 699 -1.86 -54.19 12.38
C GLN A 699 -0.88 -53.14 12.80
N VAL A 700 -0.73 -52.97 14.14
CA VAL A 700 0.15 -52.01 14.75
C VAL A 700 1.32 -52.72 15.43
N LEU A 701 2.56 -52.37 15.00
CA LEU A 701 3.80 -52.90 15.56
C LEU A 701 4.55 -51.79 16.28
N GLY A 702 4.30 -51.59 17.54
CA GLY A 702 4.93 -50.60 18.36
C GLY A 702 3.97 -49.72 19.18
N GLU A 703 4.42 -48.58 19.58
CA GLU A 703 3.60 -47.64 20.34
C GLU A 703 2.52 -47.00 19.46
N HIS A 704 1.30 -46.93 19.96
CA HIS A 704 0.16 -46.36 19.25
C HIS A 704 -0.84 -45.80 20.23
N ASN A 705 -1.38 -44.63 19.95
CA ASN A 705 -2.43 -44.01 20.74
C ASN A 705 -3.80 -44.42 20.18
N ASP A 706 -4.63 -45.03 21.02
CA ASP A 706 -5.94 -45.55 20.61
C ASP A 706 -7.04 -44.47 20.54
N HIS A 707 -6.76 -43.21 20.88
CA HIS A 707 -7.76 -42.16 20.94
C HIS A 707 -8.50 -41.93 19.62
N PHE A 708 -7.83 -42.14 18.49
CA PHE A 708 -8.39 -41.88 17.17
C PHE A 708 -8.71 -43.17 16.38
N ASN A 709 -8.73 -44.32 17.03
CA ASN A 709 -8.97 -45.60 16.32
C ASN A 709 -10.31 -45.62 15.59
N ALA A 710 -11.38 -45.12 16.21
CA ALA A 710 -12.70 -45.06 15.56
C ALA A 710 -12.67 -44.18 14.30
N VAL A 711 -11.95 -43.04 14.35
CA VAL A 711 -11.79 -42.15 13.19
C VAL A 711 -10.95 -42.80 12.11
N ILE A 712 -9.81 -43.40 12.46
CA ILE A 712 -8.96 -44.12 11.52
C ILE A 712 -9.71 -45.24 10.83
N ALA A 713 -10.46 -46.04 11.60
CA ALA A 713 -11.29 -47.13 11.08
C ALA A 713 -12.36 -46.64 10.09
N LYS A 714 -13.04 -45.55 10.42
CA LYS A 714 -14.05 -44.96 9.53
C LYS A 714 -13.40 -44.39 8.24
N MET A 715 -12.33 -43.61 8.37
CA MET A 715 -11.70 -42.94 7.24
C MET A 715 -11.01 -43.89 6.25
N CYS A 716 -10.59 -45.03 6.74
CA CYS A 716 -9.89 -46.07 5.96
C CYS A 716 -10.75 -47.29 5.63
N ASN A 717 -12.01 -47.36 6.09
CA ASN A 717 -12.86 -48.56 6.02
C ASN A 717 -12.14 -49.77 6.57
N LEU A 718 -11.73 -49.70 7.85
CA LEU A 718 -11.08 -50.82 8.51
C LEU A 718 -12.08 -51.65 9.33
N SER A 719 -11.93 -52.99 9.26
CA SER A 719 -12.69 -53.94 10.06
C SER A 719 -12.16 -54.00 11.51
N SER A 720 -10.83 -53.79 11.67
CA SER A 720 -10.17 -53.86 12.96
C SER A 720 -8.82 -53.14 12.93
N ILE A 721 -8.39 -52.69 14.14
CA ILE A 721 -7.03 -52.18 14.39
C ILE A 721 -6.49 -53.04 15.55
N ILE A 722 -5.46 -53.84 15.27
CA ILE A 722 -4.94 -54.86 16.18
C ILE A 722 -3.46 -54.59 16.46
N ARG A 723 -3.08 -54.62 17.74
CA ARG A 723 -1.67 -54.60 18.13
C ARG A 723 -1.10 -56.03 17.99
N THR A 724 0.06 -56.14 17.39
CA THR A 724 0.76 -57.41 17.20
C THR A 724 2.27 -57.20 17.30
N GLU A 725 2.97 -58.25 17.70
CA GLU A 725 4.43 -58.25 17.72
C GLU A 725 5.03 -58.62 16.36
N GLU A 726 4.28 -59.36 15.53
CA GLU A 726 4.70 -59.78 14.20
C GLU A 726 3.57 -59.51 13.17
N LYS A 727 3.96 -58.95 12.03
CA LYS A 727 3.02 -58.67 10.95
C LYS A 727 2.69 -59.97 10.19
N THR A 728 1.47 -60.09 9.66
CA THR A 728 1.05 -61.22 8.82
C THR A 728 1.89 -61.23 7.54
N ALA A 729 2.32 -62.44 7.14
CA ALA A 729 3.07 -62.60 5.86
C ALA A 729 2.28 -62.06 4.67
N GLY A 730 2.92 -61.38 3.75
CA GLY A 730 2.28 -60.76 2.59
C GLY A 730 1.55 -59.45 2.89
N SER A 731 1.83 -58.80 4.02
CA SER A 731 1.30 -57.50 4.37
C SER A 731 2.06 -56.39 3.67
N ALA A 732 1.35 -55.34 3.25
CA ALA A 732 1.96 -54.06 2.91
C ALA A 732 2.13 -53.24 4.18
N SER A 733 3.26 -52.60 4.35
CA SER A 733 3.56 -51.86 5.59
C SER A 733 4.04 -50.41 5.29
N PHE A 734 3.92 -49.55 6.29
CA PHE A 734 4.42 -48.17 6.28
C PHE A 734 4.78 -47.77 7.71
N LEU A 735 5.65 -46.76 7.80
CA LEU A 735 6.07 -46.19 9.08
C LEU A 735 5.39 -44.83 9.27
N VAL A 736 4.87 -44.62 10.47
CA VAL A 736 4.48 -43.31 10.96
C VAL A 736 5.29 -43.05 12.22
N ARG A 737 6.15 -42.06 12.15
CA ARG A 737 7.16 -41.82 13.21
C ARG A 737 8.02 -43.06 13.44
N THR A 738 7.93 -43.67 14.60
CA THR A 738 8.70 -44.89 14.96
C THR A 738 7.87 -46.15 14.94
N THR A 739 6.59 -46.07 14.65
CA THR A 739 5.66 -47.20 14.68
C THR A 739 5.41 -47.72 13.24
N GLU A 740 5.53 -49.05 13.10
CA GLU A 740 5.19 -49.72 11.87
C GLU A 740 3.71 -50.12 11.88
N TYR A 741 3.05 -49.84 10.75
CA TYR A 741 1.67 -50.25 10.49
C TYR A 741 1.65 -51.21 9.28
N ALA A 742 0.89 -52.31 9.39
CA ALA A 742 0.81 -53.29 8.34
C ALA A 742 -0.63 -53.59 7.97
N VAL A 743 -0.89 -53.76 6.68
CA VAL A 743 -2.18 -54.16 6.13
C VAL A 743 -2.03 -55.53 5.52
N PRO A 744 -2.62 -56.58 6.14
CA PRO A 744 -2.64 -57.88 5.53
C PRO A 744 -3.42 -57.87 4.21
N LEU A 745 -2.84 -58.39 3.15
CA LEU A 745 -3.42 -58.31 1.81
C LEU A 745 -4.10 -59.61 1.38
N GLY A 746 -3.74 -60.72 1.97
CA GLY A 746 -4.35 -62.04 1.71
C GLY A 746 -4.48 -62.35 0.20
N ASN A 747 -5.66 -62.78 -0.19
CA ASN A 747 -5.98 -63.09 -1.59
C ASN A 747 -6.41 -61.88 -2.44
N MET A 748 -6.30 -60.65 -1.87
CA MET A 748 -6.73 -59.41 -2.57
C MET A 748 -5.73 -58.96 -3.62
N ILE A 749 -4.56 -59.62 -3.74
CA ILE A 749 -3.53 -59.29 -4.73
C ILE A 749 -3.30 -60.41 -5.69
N ASN A 750 -3.19 -60.08 -6.96
CA ASN A 750 -2.55 -60.98 -7.94
C ASN A 750 -1.03 -60.84 -7.73
N VAL A 751 -0.43 -61.85 -7.10
CA VAL A 751 1.00 -61.86 -6.71
C VAL A 751 1.89 -61.69 -7.95
N GLU A 752 1.53 -62.25 -9.10
CA GLU A 752 2.32 -62.12 -10.34
C GLU A 752 2.28 -60.71 -10.91
N GLU A 753 1.11 -60.06 -10.90
CA GLU A 753 0.97 -58.66 -11.36
C GLU A 753 1.70 -57.68 -10.42
N GLU A 754 1.66 -57.91 -9.11
CA GLU A 754 2.30 -57.10 -8.13
C GLU A 754 3.84 -57.25 -8.18
N LEU A 755 4.34 -58.48 -8.35
CA LEU A 755 5.76 -58.73 -8.60
C LEU A 755 6.25 -58.04 -9.86
N ALA A 756 5.49 -58.05 -10.94
CA ALA A 756 5.84 -57.39 -12.19
C ALA A 756 5.92 -55.85 -11.98
N LYS A 757 4.95 -55.25 -11.29
CA LYS A 757 4.95 -53.81 -10.98
C LYS A 757 6.15 -53.40 -10.08
N LEU A 758 6.43 -54.17 -9.05
CA LEU A 758 7.56 -53.92 -8.17
C LEU A 758 8.91 -54.09 -8.89
N GLN A 759 9.02 -55.02 -9.82
CA GLN A 759 10.23 -55.19 -10.62
C GLN A 759 10.43 -54.03 -11.59
N ASP A 760 9.36 -53.55 -12.22
CA ASP A 760 9.42 -52.36 -13.10
C ASP A 760 9.79 -51.12 -12.32
N GLU A 761 9.21 -50.92 -11.14
CA GLU A 761 9.53 -49.77 -10.27
C GLU A 761 10.98 -49.84 -9.74
N LEU A 762 11.44 -51.07 -9.37
CA LEU A 762 12.82 -51.32 -8.98
C LEU A 762 13.79 -50.90 -10.10
N LYS A 763 13.50 -51.31 -11.31
CA LYS A 763 14.30 -50.99 -12.50
C LYS A 763 14.32 -49.48 -12.77
N TYR A 764 13.17 -48.82 -12.62
CA TYR A 764 13.06 -47.37 -12.75
C TYR A 764 13.92 -46.65 -11.68
N GLN A 765 13.79 -47.02 -10.41
CA GLN A 765 14.53 -46.42 -9.31
C GLN A 765 16.04 -46.66 -9.41
N GLN A 766 16.45 -47.84 -9.87
CA GLN A 766 17.85 -48.15 -10.12
C GLN A 766 18.42 -47.31 -11.27
N GLY A 767 17.65 -47.09 -12.33
CA GLY A 767 18.01 -46.19 -13.44
C GLY A 767 18.11 -44.73 -12.98
N PHE A 768 17.17 -44.29 -12.15
CA PHE A 768 17.18 -42.95 -11.55
C PHE A 768 18.40 -42.76 -10.66
N LEU A 769 18.70 -43.73 -9.75
CA LEU A 769 19.87 -43.68 -8.89
C LEU A 769 21.18 -43.62 -9.70
N ALA A 770 21.28 -44.46 -10.77
CA ALA A 770 22.45 -44.45 -11.64
C ALA A 770 22.64 -43.07 -12.31
N SER A 771 21.57 -42.44 -12.73
CA SER A 771 21.58 -41.06 -13.31
C SER A 771 22.06 -40.02 -12.29
N VAL A 772 21.55 -40.10 -11.06
CA VAL A 772 21.96 -39.17 -9.96
C VAL A 772 23.42 -39.40 -9.58
N MET A 773 23.87 -40.65 -9.46
CA MET A 773 25.25 -41.00 -9.15
C MET A 773 26.20 -40.57 -10.28
N LYS A 774 25.80 -40.66 -11.52
CA LYS A 774 26.59 -40.16 -12.66
C LYS A 774 26.80 -38.65 -12.58
N LYS A 775 25.80 -37.89 -12.16
CA LYS A 775 25.92 -36.45 -11.93
C LYS A 775 26.86 -36.14 -10.77
N LEU A 776 26.72 -36.85 -9.65
CA LEU A 776 27.55 -36.66 -8.45
C LEU A 776 29.00 -37.14 -8.63
N SER A 777 29.28 -38.05 -9.54
CA SER A 777 30.63 -38.48 -9.91
C SER A 777 31.31 -37.56 -10.91
N ASN A 778 30.62 -36.58 -11.48
CA ASN A 778 31.19 -35.64 -12.42
C ASN A 778 31.87 -34.49 -11.64
N GLU A 779 33.21 -34.52 -11.61
CA GLU A 779 34.03 -33.50 -10.90
C GLU A 779 33.74 -32.08 -11.36
N SER A 780 33.45 -31.89 -12.66
CA SER A 780 33.11 -30.57 -13.20
C SER A 780 31.77 -30.05 -12.70
N PHE A 781 30.82 -30.95 -12.50
CA PHE A 781 29.54 -30.58 -11.91
C PHE A 781 29.65 -30.27 -10.41
N VAL A 782 30.31 -31.13 -9.65
CA VAL A 782 30.46 -30.99 -8.19
C VAL A 782 31.28 -29.73 -7.81
N SER A 783 32.26 -29.36 -8.63
CA SER A 783 33.11 -28.19 -8.37
C SER A 783 32.48 -26.86 -8.78
N LYS A 784 31.52 -26.84 -9.73
CA LYS A 784 30.95 -25.62 -10.31
C LYS A 784 29.48 -25.35 -9.89
N ALA A 785 28.76 -26.34 -9.44
CA ALA A 785 27.36 -26.19 -9.05
C ALA A 785 27.23 -25.54 -7.66
N PRO A 786 26.17 -24.74 -7.42
CA PRO A 786 25.88 -24.21 -6.08
C PRO A 786 25.71 -25.31 -5.04
N ALA A 787 26.20 -25.10 -3.82
CA ALA A 787 26.15 -26.06 -2.72
C ALA A 787 24.74 -26.64 -2.49
N LYS A 788 23.71 -25.82 -2.61
CA LYS A 788 22.29 -26.22 -2.48
C LYS A 788 21.84 -27.23 -3.56
N VAL A 789 22.37 -27.11 -4.77
CA VAL A 789 22.06 -28.05 -5.87
C VAL A 789 22.72 -29.40 -5.62
N ILE A 790 23.95 -29.40 -5.11
CA ILE A 790 24.67 -30.65 -4.74
C ILE A 790 23.96 -31.35 -3.58
N GLU A 791 23.52 -30.59 -2.59
CA GLU A 791 22.76 -31.11 -1.45
C GLU A 791 21.43 -31.76 -1.90
N MET A 792 20.72 -31.11 -2.82
CA MET A 792 19.49 -31.68 -3.42
C MET A 792 19.76 -32.99 -4.19
N GLU A 793 20.86 -33.07 -4.95
CA GLU A 793 21.20 -34.31 -5.67
C GLU A 793 21.62 -35.43 -4.71
N ARG A 794 22.31 -35.12 -3.60
CA ARG A 794 22.64 -36.08 -2.54
C ARG A 794 21.37 -36.57 -1.82
N LYS A 795 20.40 -35.70 -1.59
CA LYS A 795 19.10 -36.08 -1.03
C LYS A 795 18.34 -37.02 -1.97
N LYS A 796 18.33 -36.74 -3.27
CA LYS A 796 17.76 -37.62 -4.29
C LYS A 796 18.43 -38.99 -4.30
N GLN A 797 19.75 -39.06 -4.12
CA GLN A 797 20.48 -40.31 -3.98
C GLN A 797 19.99 -41.12 -2.78
N ALA A 798 19.96 -40.48 -1.59
CA ALA A 798 19.52 -41.12 -0.35
C ALA A 798 18.06 -41.62 -0.43
N ASP A 799 17.17 -40.81 -0.99
CA ASP A 799 15.75 -41.17 -1.18
C ASP A 799 15.60 -42.33 -2.16
N ALA A 800 16.35 -42.38 -3.26
CA ALA A 800 16.35 -43.45 -4.22
C ALA A 800 16.90 -44.75 -3.62
N GLU A 801 17.98 -44.71 -2.87
CA GLU A 801 18.56 -45.88 -2.19
C GLU A 801 17.59 -46.46 -1.17
N SER A 802 16.91 -45.60 -0.39
CA SER A 802 15.88 -46.00 0.57
C SER A 802 14.67 -46.66 -0.13
N LYS A 803 14.22 -46.10 -1.23
CA LYS A 803 13.14 -46.68 -2.05
C LYS A 803 13.52 -48.04 -2.65
N ILE A 804 14.70 -48.18 -3.20
CA ILE A 804 15.21 -49.44 -3.77
C ILE A 804 15.21 -50.52 -2.68
N LYS A 805 15.73 -50.22 -1.49
CA LYS A 805 15.72 -51.14 -0.37
C LYS A 805 14.31 -51.61 0.01
N SER A 806 13.38 -50.64 0.12
CA SER A 806 11.99 -50.93 0.46
C SER A 806 11.30 -51.79 -0.61
N ILE A 807 11.57 -51.56 -1.90
CA ILE A 807 11.03 -52.34 -3.00
C ILE A 807 11.61 -53.75 -2.99
N GLU A 808 12.90 -53.93 -2.77
CA GLU A 808 13.57 -55.24 -2.69
C GLU A 808 13.01 -56.08 -1.54
N GLU A 809 12.79 -55.44 -0.35
CA GLU A 809 12.17 -56.10 0.81
C GLU A 809 10.72 -56.52 0.49
N SER A 810 9.97 -55.71 -0.25
CA SER A 810 8.61 -56.01 -0.68
C SER A 810 8.58 -57.16 -1.66
N ILE A 811 9.50 -57.23 -2.62
CA ILE A 811 9.65 -58.35 -3.57
C ILE A 811 10.00 -59.63 -2.83
N ALA A 812 10.93 -59.57 -1.86
CA ALA A 812 11.32 -60.74 -1.04
C ALA A 812 10.16 -61.26 -0.20
N ALA A 813 9.32 -60.36 0.33
CA ALA A 813 8.11 -60.70 1.09
C ALA A 813 7.03 -61.40 0.23
N LEU A 814 6.87 -61.01 -1.03
CA LEU A 814 5.91 -61.59 -1.97
C LEU A 814 6.37 -62.94 -2.53
N LYS A 815 7.65 -63.22 -2.50
CA LYS A 815 8.22 -64.46 -2.99
C LYS A 815 8.24 -65.58 -1.92
N LYS A 816 7.98 -65.21 -0.65
CA LYS A 816 7.80 -66.15 0.45
C LYS A 816 6.35 -66.61 0.52
#